data_02c939252038a73ff8e30f37261dab01
#
_entry.id   02c939252038a73ff8e30f37261dab01
#
_cell.length_a   1.000
_cell.length_b   1.000
_cell.length_c   1.000
_cell.angle_alpha   90.00
_cell.angle_beta   90.00
_cell.angle_gamma   90.00
#
_symmetry.space_group_name_H-M   'P 1'
#
loop_
_entity.id
_entity.type
_entity.pdbx_description
1 polymer ?
#
loop_
_entity_poly.entity_id
_entity_poly.type
_entity_poly.pdbx_seq_one_letter_code
_entity_poly.pdbx_strand_id
1 'polypeptide(L)'
;MDSILFWLVPVASVLALCFAYYFHKQMMKESEGTPQMIKIAAAVRKGAMSYLKQQYKIVGWVFLGLVILFSIMAYGFHVQNAWVPIAFLTGGFFSGLSGFLGMKTATYASARTANAARGSLNAGLRIAFRSGAVMGLVVVGLGLLDISFWYLLLNEVIPADALTPTHKLCVITTTMLTFGMGASTQALFARVGGGIYTKAADVGADLVGKVEAGIPEDDPRNPATIADNVGDNVGDVAGMGADLYESYCGSILATAALGAAAFIHSSDTAMQFKAVIAPMLIAAVGIILSIIGIFAVRTKENAKMKDLLGSLAFGTNLSSVLIVVATFFILWLLQLQNWVWISCAVVVGLLVGIVIGRSTEYYTSQSYRPTQKLSESGKTGPATVIISGIGLGMLSTAIPVIAVVVGIIASYLLAAAGDFANIGMGLYGIGIAAVGMLSTLGITLATDAYGPLADNAGGNAEMSGLGEEVRKRTDALDSLGNTTAATGKGFAIGSAALTGLALLASYIEEIRIGLTRLGNMDLTFSDGNTISVANATFIDFMNYYEVNLMNPKVLSGMFLGSMMAFLFCGLTMNAVGRAAGHMVDEVRRQFREIKGILTGEAEPDYERCVEISTKGAQREMVVPSLIAIIAPIFTGLVFGVPGVLGLLIGGLSSGFVLAIFMANAGGAWDNAKKYVEEGNFGGKGSEVHKATVVGDTVGDPFKDTSGPSLNILIKLMSMVAIVMAGLTVAWSLF
;
A
#
# COMPACT_ATOMS: atom_id res chain seq x y z
N MET A 1 9.08 -26.81 -21.58
CA MET A 1 9.05 -25.38 -21.91
C MET A 1 8.57 -24.58 -20.71
N ASP A 2 7.51 -24.99 -20.05
CA ASP A 2 6.86 -24.27 -18.95
C ASP A 2 7.75 -24.12 -17.71
N SER A 3 8.51 -25.15 -17.33
CA SER A 3 9.50 -25.06 -16.25
C SER A 3 10.68 -24.14 -16.58
N ILE A 4 11.02 -23.95 -17.86
CA ILE A 4 12.06 -23.01 -18.28
C ILE A 4 11.53 -21.58 -18.19
N LEU A 5 10.27 -21.35 -18.55
CA LEU A 5 9.64 -20.03 -18.43
C LEU A 5 9.56 -19.54 -16.98
N PHE A 6 9.36 -20.44 -16.02
CA PHE A 6 9.37 -20.07 -14.61
C PHE A 6 10.67 -19.35 -14.18
N TRP A 7 11.83 -19.72 -14.76
CA TRP A 7 13.11 -19.09 -14.41
C TRP A 7 13.19 -17.61 -14.80
N LEU A 8 12.27 -17.11 -15.65
CA LEU A 8 12.16 -15.68 -15.90
C LEU A 8 11.79 -14.90 -14.61
N VAL A 9 11.07 -15.54 -13.67
CA VAL A 9 10.59 -14.92 -12.43
C VAL A 9 11.77 -14.54 -11.51
N PRO A 10 12.62 -15.47 -11.06
CA PRO A 10 13.78 -15.11 -10.24
C PRO A 10 14.81 -14.25 -11.01
N VAL A 11 14.96 -14.41 -12.32
CA VAL A 11 15.85 -13.57 -13.12
C VAL A 11 15.38 -12.13 -13.16
N ALA A 12 14.09 -11.89 -13.38
CA ALA A 12 13.53 -10.53 -13.34
C ALA A 12 13.66 -9.88 -11.95
N SER A 13 13.48 -10.66 -10.88
CA SER A 13 13.68 -10.23 -9.51
C SER A 13 15.12 -9.74 -9.27
N VAL A 14 16.11 -10.55 -9.62
CA VAL A 14 17.55 -10.20 -9.49
C VAL A 14 17.88 -8.98 -10.35
N LEU A 15 17.34 -8.91 -11.58
CA LEU A 15 17.51 -7.77 -12.47
C LEU A 15 16.99 -6.48 -11.84
N ALA A 16 15.79 -6.51 -11.23
CA ALA A 16 15.24 -5.36 -10.50
C ALA A 16 16.18 -4.87 -9.39
N LEU A 17 16.70 -5.79 -8.57
CA LEU A 17 17.63 -5.44 -7.48
C LEU A 17 18.97 -4.90 -8.00
N CYS A 18 19.48 -5.44 -9.11
CA CYS A 18 20.68 -4.91 -9.77
C CYS A 18 20.47 -3.48 -10.27
N PHE A 19 19.33 -3.17 -10.90
CA PHE A 19 19.02 -1.81 -11.34
C PHE A 19 18.72 -0.87 -10.17
N ALA A 20 18.08 -1.34 -9.09
CA ALA A 20 17.93 -0.58 -7.86
C ALA A 20 19.30 -0.16 -7.30
N TYR A 21 20.24 -1.10 -7.21
CA TYR A 21 21.60 -0.82 -6.79
C TYR A 21 22.33 0.15 -7.74
N TYR A 22 22.14 0.00 -9.04
CA TYR A 22 22.71 0.90 -10.06
C TYR A 22 22.21 2.35 -9.87
N PHE A 23 20.91 2.56 -9.72
CA PHE A 23 20.34 3.89 -9.49
C PHE A 23 20.77 4.48 -8.15
N HIS A 24 20.80 3.66 -7.08
CA HIS A 24 21.30 4.08 -5.79
C HIS A 24 22.78 4.54 -5.87
N LYS A 25 23.62 3.77 -6.55
CA LYS A 25 25.04 4.13 -6.75
C LYS A 25 25.21 5.41 -7.59
N GLN A 26 24.34 5.63 -8.59
CA GLN A 26 24.35 6.88 -9.35
C GLN A 26 23.97 8.07 -8.47
N MET A 27 22.90 7.97 -7.68
CA MET A 27 22.45 9.01 -6.76
C MET A 27 23.57 9.36 -5.74
N MET A 28 24.23 8.34 -5.18
CA MET A 28 25.31 8.54 -4.20
C MET A 28 26.57 9.23 -4.73
N LYS A 29 26.74 9.33 -6.06
CA LYS A 29 27.84 10.10 -6.68
C LYS A 29 27.59 11.61 -6.65
N GLU A 30 26.34 12.03 -6.53
CA GLU A 30 25.99 13.45 -6.48
C GLU A 30 26.32 14.03 -5.09
N SER A 31 26.68 15.31 -5.06
CA SER A 31 27.03 15.99 -3.81
C SER A 31 25.79 16.30 -2.96
N GLU A 32 25.94 16.20 -1.64
CA GLU A 32 24.90 16.66 -0.69
C GLU A 32 24.85 18.18 -0.55
N GLY A 33 25.79 18.91 -1.15
CA GLY A 33 25.80 20.37 -1.16
C GLY A 33 26.64 21.00 -0.06
N THR A 34 26.08 22.04 0.58
CA THR A 34 26.77 22.84 1.60
C THR A 34 26.92 22.12 2.94
N PRO A 35 27.85 22.51 3.81
CA PRO A 35 27.96 21.94 5.17
C PRO A 35 26.65 21.96 5.96
N GLN A 36 25.84 23.03 5.80
CA GLN A 36 24.54 23.14 6.44
C GLN A 36 23.54 22.09 5.92
N MET A 37 23.47 21.91 4.61
CA MET A 37 22.64 20.85 4.01
C MET A 37 23.01 19.48 4.53
N ILE A 38 24.30 19.19 4.64
CA ILE A 38 24.82 17.91 5.18
C ILE A 38 24.43 17.73 6.64
N LYS A 39 24.52 18.80 7.47
CA LYS A 39 24.12 18.78 8.89
C LYS A 39 22.65 18.42 9.04
N ILE A 40 21.77 19.07 8.28
CA ILE A 40 20.31 18.84 8.30
C ILE A 40 20.00 17.41 7.83
N ALA A 41 20.54 16.99 6.69
CA ALA A 41 20.33 15.64 6.18
C ALA A 41 20.83 14.56 7.16
N ALA A 42 21.93 14.81 7.88
CA ALA A 42 22.44 13.90 8.92
C ALA A 42 21.50 13.82 10.12
N ALA A 43 20.88 14.94 10.53
CA ALA A 43 19.87 14.96 11.59
C ALA A 43 18.63 14.17 11.22
N VAL A 44 18.11 14.35 10.00
CA VAL A 44 16.96 13.58 9.46
C VAL A 44 17.29 12.09 9.40
N ARG A 45 18.48 11.70 8.89
CA ARG A 45 18.93 10.30 8.85
C ARG A 45 18.99 9.66 10.24
N LYS A 46 19.55 10.40 11.22
CA LYS A 46 19.64 9.94 12.62
C LYS A 46 18.25 9.71 13.21
N GLY A 47 17.32 10.65 13.01
CA GLY A 47 15.95 10.56 13.48
C GLY A 47 15.21 9.37 12.86
N ALA A 48 15.23 9.25 11.53
CA ALA A 48 14.57 8.16 10.80
C ALA A 48 15.09 6.79 11.19
N MET A 49 16.42 6.64 11.34
CA MET A 49 17.03 5.39 11.78
C MET A 49 16.68 5.04 13.23
N SER A 50 16.62 6.04 14.11
CA SER A 50 16.22 5.86 15.51
C SER A 50 14.77 5.38 15.61
N TYR A 51 13.86 5.99 14.84
CA TYR A 51 12.47 5.59 14.78
C TYR A 51 12.31 4.14 14.30
N LEU A 52 12.90 3.77 13.15
CA LEU A 52 12.78 2.41 12.61
C LEU A 52 13.33 1.35 13.55
N LYS A 53 14.45 1.63 14.21
CA LYS A 53 15.03 0.71 15.20
C LYS A 53 14.05 0.43 16.33
N GLN A 54 13.37 1.44 16.83
CA GLN A 54 12.37 1.28 17.89
C GLN A 54 11.11 0.59 17.38
N GLN A 55 10.63 0.95 16.19
CA GLN A 55 9.47 0.32 15.56
C GLN A 55 9.70 -1.18 15.35
N TYR A 56 10.82 -1.57 14.77
CA TYR A 56 11.14 -2.97 14.53
C TYR A 56 11.31 -3.77 15.83
N LYS A 57 11.71 -3.13 16.92
CA LYS A 57 11.73 -3.77 18.24
C LYS A 57 10.32 -4.14 18.72
N ILE A 58 9.35 -3.24 18.59
CA ILE A 58 7.95 -3.51 18.99
C ILE A 58 7.33 -4.56 18.07
N VAL A 59 7.48 -4.39 16.78
CA VAL A 59 6.99 -5.34 15.78
C VAL A 59 7.61 -6.72 16.02
N GLY A 60 8.90 -6.80 16.35
CA GLY A 60 9.58 -8.04 16.69
C GLY A 60 8.94 -8.80 17.86
N TRP A 61 8.46 -8.11 18.89
CA TRP A 61 7.72 -8.74 20.00
C TRP A 61 6.36 -9.28 19.54
N VAL A 62 5.64 -8.53 18.69
CA VAL A 62 4.37 -9.00 18.11
C VAL A 62 4.60 -10.24 17.23
N PHE A 63 5.63 -10.19 16.38
CA PHE A 63 6.02 -11.33 15.54
C PHE A 63 6.38 -12.56 16.36
N LEU A 64 7.15 -12.38 17.44
CA LEU A 64 7.49 -13.49 18.34
C LEU A 64 6.23 -14.13 18.92
N GLY A 65 5.27 -13.33 19.40
CA GLY A 65 4.00 -13.82 19.92
C GLY A 65 3.18 -14.60 18.88
N LEU A 66 3.07 -14.07 17.66
CA LEU A 66 2.36 -14.72 16.56
C LEU A 66 3.06 -16.01 16.09
N VAL A 67 4.39 -16.02 16.00
CA VAL A 67 5.17 -17.22 15.65
C VAL A 67 4.98 -18.32 16.68
N ILE A 68 4.95 -17.99 17.96
CA ILE A 68 4.64 -18.97 19.03
C ILE A 68 3.23 -19.52 18.84
N LEU A 69 2.23 -18.66 18.60
CA LEU A 69 0.86 -19.07 18.34
C LEU A 69 0.78 -20.02 17.13
N PHE A 70 1.37 -19.64 16.00
CA PHE A 70 1.37 -20.46 14.78
C PHE A 70 2.14 -21.78 14.95
N SER A 71 3.22 -21.76 15.72
CA SER A 71 3.96 -23.00 16.05
C SER A 71 3.12 -23.96 16.88
N ILE A 72 2.37 -23.46 17.87
CA ILE A 72 1.44 -24.28 18.64
C ILE A 72 0.33 -24.85 17.74
N MET A 73 -0.22 -24.04 16.82
CA MET A 73 -1.25 -24.49 15.89
C MET A 73 -0.72 -25.52 14.88
N ALA A 74 0.51 -25.34 14.38
CA ALA A 74 1.11 -26.22 13.38
C ALA A 74 1.63 -27.54 13.99
N TYR A 75 2.36 -27.47 15.10
CA TYR A 75 3.06 -28.61 15.67
C TYR A 75 2.36 -29.21 16.89
N GLY A 76 1.51 -28.44 17.60
CA GLY A 76 0.74 -28.91 18.75
C GLY A 76 -0.63 -29.47 18.37
N PHE A 77 -1.41 -28.65 17.68
CA PHE A 77 -2.79 -29.01 17.32
C PHE A 77 -2.93 -29.59 15.90
N HIS A 78 -1.90 -29.48 15.07
CA HIS A 78 -1.89 -29.94 13.67
C HIS A 78 -3.01 -29.37 12.79
N VAL A 79 -3.54 -28.20 13.16
CA VAL A 79 -4.59 -27.49 12.41
C VAL A 79 -4.02 -26.62 11.28
N GLN A 80 -2.70 -26.52 11.18
CA GLN A 80 -2.00 -25.65 10.23
C GLN A 80 -0.80 -26.36 9.58
N ASN A 81 -0.35 -25.82 8.42
CA ASN A 81 0.86 -26.32 7.77
C ASN A 81 2.12 -26.00 8.61
N ALA A 82 3.05 -26.95 8.68
CA ALA A 82 4.31 -26.81 9.42
C ALA A 82 5.21 -25.64 8.96
N TRP A 83 5.06 -25.17 7.72
CA TRP A 83 5.84 -24.08 7.14
C TRP A 83 5.31 -22.68 7.46
N VAL A 84 4.07 -22.57 7.98
CA VAL A 84 3.42 -21.28 8.27
C VAL A 84 4.22 -20.36 9.18
N PRO A 85 4.79 -20.83 10.33
CA PRO A 85 5.56 -19.94 11.20
C PRO A 85 6.77 -19.32 10.51
N ILE A 86 7.45 -20.09 9.64
CA ILE A 86 8.64 -19.63 8.91
C ILE A 86 8.23 -18.68 7.76
N ALA A 87 7.19 -19.04 7.01
CA ALA A 87 6.67 -18.20 5.93
C ALA A 87 6.22 -16.84 6.46
N PHE A 88 5.51 -16.81 7.58
CA PHE A 88 5.13 -15.58 8.25
C PHE A 88 6.33 -14.68 8.58
N LEU A 89 7.42 -15.24 9.10
CA LEU A 89 8.64 -14.49 9.42
C LEU A 89 9.31 -13.91 8.17
N THR A 90 9.42 -14.67 7.09
CA THR A 90 10.07 -14.17 5.86
C THR A 90 9.28 -13.04 5.22
N GLY A 91 7.95 -13.16 5.15
CA GLY A 91 7.11 -12.09 4.63
C GLY A 91 7.26 -10.78 5.41
N GLY A 92 7.25 -10.86 6.74
CA GLY A 92 7.51 -9.69 7.58
C GLY A 92 8.91 -9.11 7.42
N PHE A 93 9.92 -9.97 7.31
CA PHE A 93 11.30 -9.54 7.10
C PHE A 93 11.48 -8.80 5.76
N PHE A 94 11.02 -9.35 4.65
CA PHE A 94 11.18 -8.72 3.34
C PHE A 94 10.34 -7.45 3.19
N SER A 95 9.13 -7.42 3.78
CA SER A 95 8.31 -6.20 3.84
C SER A 95 9.02 -5.09 4.61
N GLY A 96 9.56 -5.40 5.80
CA GLY A 96 10.35 -4.45 6.60
C GLY A 96 11.62 -4.01 5.90
N LEU A 97 12.32 -4.94 5.23
CA LEU A 97 13.54 -4.65 4.47
C LEU A 97 13.27 -3.71 3.30
N SER A 98 12.15 -3.88 2.58
CA SER A 98 11.77 -2.99 1.48
C SER A 98 11.54 -1.55 1.97
N GLY A 99 10.81 -1.37 3.06
CA GLY A 99 10.62 -0.07 3.71
C GLY A 99 11.94 0.54 4.20
N PHE A 100 12.80 -0.26 4.83
CA PHE A 100 14.11 0.19 5.31
C PHE A 100 15.03 0.68 4.18
N LEU A 101 15.14 -0.07 3.08
CA LEU A 101 15.98 0.31 1.94
C LEU A 101 15.44 1.53 1.21
N GLY A 102 14.11 1.65 1.09
CA GLY A 102 13.45 2.83 0.56
C GLY A 102 13.75 4.06 1.39
N MET A 103 13.49 4.03 2.70
CA MET A 103 13.75 5.14 3.63
C MET A 103 15.23 5.53 3.65
N LYS A 104 16.12 4.53 3.70
CA LYS A 104 17.55 4.80 3.66
C LYS A 104 17.97 5.54 2.39
N THR A 105 17.44 5.13 1.23
CA THR A 105 17.70 5.82 -0.04
C THR A 105 17.13 7.23 -0.01
N ALA A 106 15.91 7.42 0.45
CA ALA A 106 15.24 8.71 0.53
C ALA A 106 16.01 9.72 1.38
N THR A 107 16.46 9.32 2.57
CA THR A 107 17.25 10.18 3.47
C THR A 107 18.63 10.58 2.92
N TYR A 108 19.16 9.83 1.96
CA TYR A 108 20.37 10.24 1.24
C TYR A 108 20.07 11.06 -0.02
N ALA A 109 18.87 10.97 -0.57
CA ALA A 109 18.49 11.61 -1.81
C ALA A 109 18.02 13.05 -1.63
N SER A 110 17.36 13.40 -0.51
CA SER A 110 16.73 14.70 -0.31
C SER A 110 17.70 15.89 -0.43
N ALA A 111 18.81 15.88 0.30
CA ALA A 111 19.83 16.93 0.19
C ALA A 111 20.48 16.98 -1.20
N ARG A 112 20.71 15.82 -1.84
CA ARG A 112 21.25 15.76 -3.20
C ARG A 112 20.27 16.33 -4.23
N THR A 113 18.98 16.09 -4.04
CA THR A 113 17.90 16.68 -4.86
C THR A 113 17.88 18.20 -4.71
N ALA A 114 17.92 18.71 -3.47
CA ALA A 114 17.98 20.15 -3.19
C ALA A 114 19.22 20.80 -3.82
N ASN A 115 20.39 20.17 -3.67
CA ASN A 115 21.62 20.66 -4.26
C ASN A 115 21.58 20.66 -5.81
N ALA A 116 20.99 19.64 -6.43
CA ALA A 116 20.82 19.59 -7.88
C ALA A 116 19.83 20.64 -8.38
N ALA A 117 18.77 20.93 -7.62
CA ALA A 117 17.80 21.98 -7.91
C ALA A 117 18.42 23.39 -7.94
N ARG A 118 19.59 23.61 -7.32
CA ARG A 118 20.37 24.85 -7.48
C ARG A 118 20.79 25.07 -8.93
N GLY A 119 21.11 24.01 -9.67
CA GLY A 119 21.46 24.09 -11.09
C GLY A 119 20.25 24.24 -12.00
N SER A 120 19.30 23.32 -11.89
CA SER A 120 18.06 23.34 -12.68
C SER A 120 16.96 22.48 -12.06
N LEU A 121 15.71 22.78 -12.39
CA LEU A 121 14.53 22.00 -11.99
C LEU A 121 14.65 20.54 -12.49
N ASN A 122 15.11 20.34 -13.72
CA ASN A 122 15.29 19.02 -14.32
C ASN A 122 16.38 18.18 -13.62
N ALA A 123 17.47 18.81 -13.16
CA ALA A 123 18.49 18.10 -12.40
C ALA A 123 17.94 17.57 -11.07
N GLY A 124 17.15 18.38 -10.35
CA GLY A 124 16.45 17.96 -9.15
C GLY A 124 15.49 16.80 -9.40
N LEU A 125 14.61 16.92 -10.40
CA LEU A 125 13.68 15.86 -10.80
C LEU A 125 14.41 14.54 -11.10
N ARG A 126 15.48 14.59 -11.85
CA ARG A 126 16.23 13.40 -12.26
C ARG A 126 16.77 12.62 -11.05
N ILE A 127 17.26 13.30 -10.02
CA ILE A 127 17.77 12.66 -8.82
C ILE A 127 16.60 12.11 -7.97
N ALA A 128 15.58 12.91 -7.73
CA ALA A 128 14.42 12.49 -6.96
C ALA A 128 13.70 11.28 -7.59
N PHE A 129 13.43 11.34 -8.90
CA PHE A 129 12.77 10.25 -9.61
C PHE A 129 13.60 8.96 -9.66
N ARG A 130 14.91 9.04 -9.90
CA ARG A 130 15.80 7.87 -9.85
C ARG A 130 15.88 7.27 -8.46
N SER A 131 15.85 8.10 -7.43
CA SER A 131 15.80 7.63 -6.03
C SER A 131 14.46 6.96 -5.70
N GLY A 132 13.35 7.50 -6.19
CA GLY A 132 12.05 6.83 -6.15
C GLY A 132 12.05 5.50 -6.90
N ALA A 133 12.74 5.42 -8.05
CA ALA A 133 12.90 4.18 -8.81
C ALA A 133 13.66 3.09 -8.03
N VAL A 134 14.63 3.46 -7.17
CA VAL A 134 15.27 2.49 -6.26
C VAL A 134 14.21 1.81 -5.41
N MET A 135 13.32 2.58 -4.81
CA MET A 135 12.27 2.03 -3.96
C MET A 135 11.32 1.12 -4.76
N GLY A 136 10.83 1.58 -5.91
CA GLY A 136 9.95 0.78 -6.77
C GLY A 136 10.57 -0.57 -7.14
N LEU A 137 11.83 -0.57 -7.57
CA LEU A 137 12.53 -1.79 -7.99
C LEU A 137 12.91 -2.69 -6.80
N VAL A 138 13.20 -2.14 -5.62
CA VAL A 138 13.42 -2.92 -4.39
C VAL A 138 12.14 -3.65 -4.00
N VAL A 139 11.01 -2.98 -3.98
CA VAL A 139 9.71 -3.57 -3.58
C VAL A 139 9.35 -4.73 -4.51
N VAL A 140 9.32 -4.51 -5.82
CA VAL A 140 8.93 -5.57 -6.77
C VAL A 140 10.00 -6.66 -6.88
N GLY A 141 11.28 -6.31 -6.76
CA GLY A 141 12.40 -7.26 -6.78
C GLY A 141 12.38 -8.19 -5.58
N LEU A 142 12.30 -7.66 -4.36
CA LEU A 142 12.23 -8.46 -3.14
C LEU A 142 10.95 -9.31 -3.09
N GLY A 143 9.81 -8.75 -3.51
CA GLY A 143 8.55 -9.47 -3.56
C GLY A 143 8.60 -10.69 -4.46
N LEU A 144 9.08 -10.51 -5.68
CA LEU A 144 9.18 -11.63 -6.63
C LEU A 144 10.28 -12.62 -6.26
N LEU A 145 11.34 -12.17 -5.56
CA LEU A 145 12.38 -13.04 -5.02
C LEU A 145 11.81 -13.99 -3.94
N ASP A 146 11.04 -13.43 -2.99
CA ASP A 146 10.42 -14.19 -1.90
C ASP A 146 9.41 -15.22 -2.45
N ILE A 147 8.56 -14.81 -3.39
CA ILE A 147 7.63 -15.69 -4.11
C ILE A 147 8.38 -16.84 -4.80
N SER A 148 9.46 -16.53 -5.54
CA SER A 148 10.25 -17.54 -6.25
C SER A 148 10.91 -18.52 -5.30
N PHE A 149 11.48 -18.01 -4.21
CA PHE A 149 12.13 -18.82 -3.19
C PHE A 149 11.15 -19.82 -2.55
N TRP A 150 9.99 -19.33 -2.10
CA TRP A 150 8.99 -20.19 -1.49
C TRP A 150 8.42 -21.22 -2.44
N TYR A 151 8.15 -20.83 -3.68
CA TYR A 151 7.67 -21.77 -4.68
C TYR A 151 8.67 -22.91 -4.91
N LEU A 152 9.96 -22.59 -5.13
CA LEU A 152 11.00 -23.60 -5.33
C LEU A 152 11.17 -24.50 -4.09
N LEU A 153 11.24 -23.91 -2.91
CA LEU A 153 11.39 -24.65 -1.66
C LEU A 153 10.23 -25.62 -1.44
N LEU A 154 9.00 -25.13 -1.52
CA LEU A 154 7.82 -25.96 -1.24
C LEU A 154 7.60 -27.02 -2.32
N ASN A 155 7.96 -26.76 -3.56
CA ASN A 155 7.86 -27.75 -4.63
C ASN A 155 8.79 -28.96 -4.40
N GLU A 156 9.96 -28.75 -3.78
CA GLU A 156 10.88 -29.84 -3.43
C GLU A 156 10.47 -30.58 -2.15
N VAL A 157 9.93 -29.83 -1.17
CA VAL A 157 9.68 -30.38 0.18
C VAL A 157 8.31 -31.04 0.32
N ILE A 158 7.28 -30.53 -0.39
CA ILE A 158 5.94 -31.14 -0.34
C ILE A 158 5.91 -32.36 -1.27
N PRO A 159 5.65 -33.56 -0.74
CA PRO A 159 5.64 -34.78 -1.55
C PRO A 159 4.49 -34.78 -2.56
N ALA A 160 4.72 -35.43 -3.70
CA ALA A 160 3.73 -35.57 -4.77
C ALA A 160 2.52 -36.44 -4.38
N ASP A 161 2.70 -37.32 -3.38
CA ASP A 161 1.75 -38.36 -3.00
C ASP A 161 0.67 -37.90 -2.01
N ALA A 162 0.67 -36.61 -1.59
CA ALA A 162 -0.36 -36.09 -0.72
C ALA A 162 -1.68 -35.88 -1.48
N LEU A 163 -2.52 -36.89 -1.53
CA LEU A 163 -3.92 -36.96 -2.00
C LEU A 163 -4.16 -37.03 -3.50
N THR A 164 -3.67 -36.14 -4.32
CA THR A 164 -3.71 -36.20 -5.79
C THR A 164 -2.64 -35.25 -6.37
N PRO A 165 -2.14 -35.46 -7.61
CA PRO A 165 -1.15 -34.57 -8.24
C PRO A 165 -1.61 -33.11 -8.32
N THR A 166 -2.90 -32.85 -8.50
CA THR A 166 -3.51 -31.51 -8.56
C THR A 166 -3.60 -30.84 -7.20
N HIS A 167 -3.65 -31.62 -6.12
CA HIS A 167 -3.75 -31.10 -4.75
C HIS A 167 -2.43 -30.51 -4.24
N LYS A 168 -1.30 -31.00 -4.71
CA LYS A 168 0.04 -30.50 -4.34
C LYS A 168 0.18 -28.99 -4.60
N LEU A 169 -0.21 -28.52 -5.79
CA LEU A 169 -0.10 -27.11 -6.15
C LEU A 169 -1.04 -26.21 -5.32
N CYS A 170 -2.23 -26.73 -4.96
CA CYS A 170 -3.12 -26.00 -4.04
C CYS A 170 -2.46 -25.83 -2.65
N VAL A 171 -1.85 -26.88 -2.11
CA VAL A 171 -1.15 -26.83 -0.81
C VAL A 171 0.05 -25.88 -0.88
N ILE A 172 0.82 -25.91 -1.97
CA ILE A 172 1.96 -25.00 -2.17
C ILE A 172 1.48 -23.55 -2.17
N THR A 173 0.50 -23.22 -3.00
CA THR A 173 0.06 -21.82 -3.18
C THR A 173 -0.62 -21.26 -1.94
N THR A 174 -1.42 -22.04 -1.22
CA THR A 174 -2.03 -21.60 0.04
C THR A 174 -1.00 -21.47 1.17
N THR A 175 0.01 -22.37 1.21
CA THR A 175 1.13 -22.20 2.16
C THR A 175 1.90 -20.91 1.85
N MET A 176 2.13 -20.60 0.58
CA MET A 176 2.77 -19.34 0.18
C MET A 176 1.95 -18.12 0.60
N LEU A 177 0.62 -18.16 0.56
CA LEU A 177 -0.21 -17.05 1.05
C LEU A 177 0.08 -16.66 2.50
N THR A 178 0.56 -17.59 3.32
CA THR A 178 0.83 -17.31 4.74
C THR A 178 1.98 -16.33 4.96
N PHE A 179 2.96 -16.25 4.05
CA PHE A 179 3.96 -15.18 4.14
C PHE A 179 3.34 -13.80 3.87
N GLY A 180 2.27 -13.72 3.08
CA GLY A 180 1.49 -12.51 2.90
C GLY A 180 0.96 -11.95 4.22
N MET A 181 0.56 -12.80 5.17
CA MET A 181 0.15 -12.33 6.50
C MET A 181 1.31 -11.64 7.25
N GLY A 182 2.52 -12.18 7.18
CA GLY A 182 3.70 -11.55 7.76
C GLY A 182 3.98 -10.17 7.14
N ALA A 183 3.92 -10.10 5.80
CA ALA A 183 4.06 -8.86 5.07
C ALA A 183 2.98 -7.84 5.43
N SER A 184 1.70 -8.25 5.49
CA SER A 184 0.58 -7.39 5.87
C SER A 184 0.68 -6.88 7.31
N THR A 185 1.11 -7.74 8.24
CA THR A 185 1.32 -7.35 9.64
C THR A 185 2.41 -6.28 9.74
N GLN A 186 3.56 -6.50 9.12
CA GLN A 186 4.65 -5.53 9.08
C GLN A 186 4.21 -4.22 8.42
N ALA A 187 3.50 -4.30 7.29
CA ALA A 187 3.01 -3.14 6.56
C ALA A 187 2.04 -2.30 7.38
N LEU A 188 1.11 -2.94 8.12
CA LEU A 188 0.16 -2.22 8.95
C LEU A 188 0.86 -1.45 10.07
N PHE A 189 1.77 -2.09 10.81
CA PHE A 189 2.54 -1.42 11.85
C PHE A 189 3.40 -0.27 11.28
N ALA A 190 4.03 -0.48 10.11
CA ALA A 190 4.81 0.54 9.45
C ALA A 190 3.95 1.74 9.01
N ARG A 191 2.79 1.48 8.40
CA ARG A 191 1.91 2.54 7.87
C ARG A 191 1.20 3.30 8.98
N VAL A 192 0.64 2.61 9.97
CA VAL A 192 -0.03 3.25 11.12
C VAL A 192 0.98 4.00 11.98
N GLY A 193 2.08 3.36 12.35
CA GLY A 193 3.10 3.99 13.18
C GLY A 193 3.78 5.16 12.49
N GLY A 194 4.17 4.99 11.22
CA GLY A 194 4.77 6.05 10.41
C GLY A 194 3.81 7.23 10.21
N GLY A 195 2.55 6.96 9.86
CA GLY A 195 1.52 7.99 9.67
C GLY A 195 1.22 8.77 10.95
N ILE A 196 1.13 8.10 12.11
CA ILE A 196 0.96 8.80 13.41
C ILE A 196 2.19 9.67 13.71
N TYR A 197 3.39 9.17 13.45
CA TYR A 197 4.62 9.93 13.64
C TYR A 197 4.63 11.21 12.80
N THR A 198 4.46 11.05 11.47
CA THR A 198 4.49 12.13 10.50
C THR A 198 3.47 13.20 10.85
N LYS A 199 2.21 12.81 11.06
CA LYS A 199 1.14 13.77 11.26
C LYS A 199 1.16 14.40 12.66
N ALA A 200 1.76 13.77 13.64
CA ALA A 200 2.03 14.42 14.93
C ALA A 200 3.07 15.54 14.80
N ALA A 201 4.12 15.33 14.00
CA ALA A 201 5.17 16.32 13.75
C ALA A 201 4.63 17.48 12.89
N ASP A 202 3.95 17.15 11.79
CA ASP A 202 3.38 18.08 10.82
C ASP A 202 2.34 19.02 11.49
N VAL A 203 1.34 18.46 12.21
CA VAL A 203 0.38 19.28 12.96
C VAL A 203 1.06 20.19 13.98
N GLY A 204 2.13 19.70 14.65
CA GLY A 204 2.92 20.53 15.59
C GLY A 204 3.65 21.66 14.88
N ALA A 205 4.25 21.37 13.73
CA ALA A 205 4.94 22.35 12.91
C ALA A 205 3.99 23.41 12.33
N ASP A 206 2.88 22.96 11.77
CA ASP A 206 1.92 23.82 11.07
C ASP A 206 1.10 24.68 12.03
N LEU A 207 0.46 24.06 13.01
CA LEU A 207 -0.45 24.77 13.90
C LEU A 207 0.28 25.82 14.73
N VAL A 208 1.42 25.48 15.33
CA VAL A 208 2.15 26.41 16.18
C VAL A 208 3.08 27.30 15.35
N GLY A 209 3.77 26.76 14.36
CA GLY A 209 4.70 27.54 13.53
C GLY A 209 3.98 28.50 12.58
N LYS A 210 3.13 27.96 11.69
CA LYS A 210 2.49 28.78 10.65
C LYS A 210 1.32 29.62 11.19
N VAL A 211 0.44 29.03 12.01
CA VAL A 211 -0.81 29.70 12.43
C VAL A 211 -0.57 30.58 13.65
N GLU A 212 0.10 30.11 14.71
CA GLU A 212 0.30 30.83 15.94
C GLU A 212 1.49 31.82 15.89
N ALA A 213 2.68 31.32 15.47
CA ALA A 213 3.91 32.11 15.43
C ALA A 213 4.11 32.89 14.12
N GLY A 214 3.38 32.53 13.05
CA GLY A 214 3.46 33.21 11.75
C GLY A 214 4.81 33.07 11.03
N ILE A 215 5.57 32.01 11.33
CA ILE A 215 6.83 31.71 10.65
C ILE A 215 6.58 30.87 9.40
N PRO A 216 7.44 30.97 8.35
CA PRO A 216 7.30 30.18 7.13
C PRO A 216 7.33 28.68 7.37
N GLU A 217 6.86 27.92 6.39
CA GLU A 217 7.01 26.46 6.33
C GLU A 217 8.50 26.08 6.25
N ASP A 218 8.90 25.01 6.91
CA ASP A 218 10.28 24.53 7.00
C ASP A 218 11.30 25.52 7.62
N ASP A 219 10.82 26.55 8.31
CA ASP A 219 11.71 27.52 8.93
C ASP A 219 12.60 26.85 10.00
N PRO A 220 13.93 27.07 9.99
CA PRO A 220 14.84 26.47 10.97
C PRO A 220 14.57 26.87 12.42
N ARG A 221 13.78 27.90 12.66
CA ARG A 221 13.35 28.30 14.00
C ARG A 221 12.24 27.41 14.57
N ASN A 222 11.56 26.64 13.73
CA ASN A 222 10.51 25.75 14.18
C ASN A 222 11.10 24.44 14.72
N PRO A 223 10.89 24.09 16.01
CA PRO A 223 11.45 22.88 16.62
C PRO A 223 10.98 21.57 15.98
N ALA A 224 9.79 21.55 15.35
CA ALA A 224 9.20 20.37 14.80
C ALA A 224 9.67 20.04 13.35
N THR A 225 10.33 20.98 12.64
CA THR A 225 10.69 20.81 11.22
C THR A 225 11.55 19.57 10.95
N ILE A 226 12.54 19.26 11.79
CA ILE A 226 13.33 18.03 11.60
C ILE A 226 12.48 16.78 11.86
N ALA A 227 11.58 16.82 12.84
CA ALA A 227 10.67 15.71 13.13
C ALA A 227 9.70 15.48 11.97
N ASP A 228 9.22 16.53 11.34
CA ASP A 228 8.37 16.50 10.16
C ASP A 228 9.08 15.85 8.98
N ASN A 229 10.26 16.35 8.59
CA ASN A 229 11.09 15.73 7.55
C ASN A 229 11.47 14.26 7.85
N VAL A 230 11.65 13.87 9.11
CA VAL A 230 11.80 12.46 9.51
C VAL A 230 10.52 11.69 9.22
N GLY A 231 9.37 12.29 9.52
CA GLY A 231 8.05 11.74 9.33
C GLY A 231 7.81 11.26 7.89
N ASP A 232 8.05 12.12 6.91
CA ASP A 232 7.89 11.79 5.49
C ASP A 232 8.72 10.57 5.09
N ASN A 233 9.93 10.45 5.61
CA ASN A 233 10.79 9.31 5.33
C ASN A 233 10.28 8.01 5.97
N VAL A 234 9.73 8.06 7.18
CA VAL A 234 9.29 6.84 7.88
C VAL A 234 7.82 6.50 7.64
N GLY A 235 6.96 7.49 7.45
CA GLY A 235 5.54 7.32 7.14
C GLY A 235 5.28 7.08 5.66
N ASP A 236 5.68 8.05 4.83
CA ASP A 236 5.33 8.06 3.43
C ASP A 236 6.30 7.26 2.55
N VAL A 237 7.56 7.09 2.93
CA VAL A 237 8.47 6.22 2.19
C VAL A 237 8.52 4.81 2.77
N ALA A 238 8.90 4.63 4.03
CA ALA A 238 9.06 3.28 4.60
C ALA A 238 7.72 2.56 4.76
N GLY A 239 6.67 3.27 5.23
CA GLY A 239 5.32 2.72 5.37
C GLY A 239 4.71 2.32 4.03
N MET A 240 4.85 3.17 3.00
CA MET A 240 4.37 2.87 1.64
C MET A 240 5.11 1.69 1.00
N GLY A 241 6.43 1.59 1.22
CA GLY A 241 7.21 0.48 0.70
C GLY A 241 6.78 -0.87 1.24
N ALA A 242 6.51 -0.94 2.54
CA ALA A 242 5.99 -2.14 3.17
C ALA A 242 4.56 -2.48 2.69
N ASP A 243 3.68 -1.48 2.54
CA ASP A 243 2.30 -1.65 2.03
C ASP A 243 2.27 -2.16 0.59
N LEU A 244 3.05 -1.55 -0.29
CA LEU A 244 3.06 -1.94 -1.71
C LEU A 244 3.80 -3.27 -1.95
N TYR A 245 4.77 -3.62 -1.11
CA TYR A 245 5.34 -4.98 -1.09
C TYR A 245 4.25 -6.01 -0.80
N GLU A 246 3.47 -5.79 0.24
CA GLU A 246 2.36 -6.66 0.64
C GLU A 246 1.30 -6.75 -0.46
N SER A 247 0.89 -5.61 -1.05
CA SER A 247 -0.10 -5.57 -2.12
C SER A 247 0.34 -6.36 -3.36
N TYR A 248 1.60 -6.22 -3.74
CA TYR A 248 2.20 -6.91 -4.87
C TYR A 248 2.26 -8.42 -4.65
N CYS A 249 2.83 -8.85 -3.54
CA CYS A 249 2.93 -10.27 -3.20
C CYS A 249 1.54 -10.90 -3.00
N GLY A 250 0.66 -10.24 -2.25
CA GLY A 250 -0.69 -10.72 -1.96
C GLY A 250 -1.52 -10.95 -3.23
N SER A 251 -1.45 -10.04 -4.21
CA SER A 251 -2.16 -10.19 -5.49
C SER A 251 -1.64 -11.37 -6.30
N ILE A 252 -0.33 -11.51 -6.42
CA ILE A 252 0.29 -12.62 -7.18
C ILE A 252 -0.05 -13.95 -6.54
N LEU A 253 0.08 -14.05 -5.21
CA LEU A 253 -0.16 -15.28 -4.47
C LEU A 253 -1.62 -15.69 -4.45
N ALA A 254 -2.54 -14.74 -4.20
CA ALA A 254 -3.97 -15.01 -4.25
C ALA A 254 -4.39 -15.49 -5.65
N THR A 255 -3.87 -14.86 -6.70
CA THR A 255 -4.15 -15.26 -8.08
C THR A 255 -3.55 -16.63 -8.41
N ALA A 256 -2.35 -16.94 -7.93
CA ALA A 256 -1.74 -18.26 -8.10
C ALA A 256 -2.55 -19.36 -7.39
N ALA A 257 -3.04 -19.09 -6.16
CA ALA A 257 -3.91 -20.00 -5.43
C ALA A 257 -5.23 -20.23 -6.16
N LEU A 258 -5.85 -19.20 -6.72
CA LEU A 258 -7.06 -19.31 -7.53
C LEU A 258 -6.80 -20.05 -8.84
N GLY A 259 -5.63 -19.87 -9.46
CA GLY A 259 -5.21 -20.64 -10.62
C GLY A 259 -5.06 -22.14 -10.32
N ALA A 260 -4.50 -22.48 -9.16
CA ALA A 260 -4.43 -23.85 -8.69
C ALA A 260 -5.82 -24.45 -8.46
N ALA A 261 -6.73 -23.68 -7.84
CA ALA A 261 -8.09 -24.10 -7.54
C ALA A 261 -8.97 -24.22 -8.78
N ALA A 262 -8.86 -23.30 -9.75
CA ALA A 262 -9.65 -23.33 -10.98
C ALA A 262 -9.43 -24.59 -11.83
N PHE A 263 -8.25 -25.18 -11.73
CA PHE A 263 -7.86 -26.40 -12.47
C PHE A 263 -7.70 -27.64 -11.58
N ILE A 264 -8.26 -27.63 -10.37
CA ILE A 264 -8.12 -28.74 -9.40
C ILE A 264 -8.75 -30.05 -9.92
N HIS A 265 -9.81 -29.95 -10.71
CA HIS A 265 -10.51 -31.09 -11.33
C HIS A 265 -9.99 -31.43 -12.73
N SER A 266 -8.99 -30.71 -13.23
CA SER A 266 -8.39 -31.00 -14.53
C SER A 266 -7.57 -32.26 -14.48
N SER A 267 -7.70 -33.11 -15.49
CA SER A 267 -6.78 -34.24 -15.68
C SER A 267 -5.39 -33.79 -16.15
N ASP A 268 -5.25 -32.56 -16.60
CA ASP A 268 -4.02 -31.95 -17.10
C ASP A 268 -3.35 -31.11 -16.00
N THR A 269 -2.43 -31.74 -15.26
CA THR A 269 -1.62 -31.06 -14.22
C THR A 269 -0.71 -29.97 -14.81
N ALA A 270 -0.36 -30.05 -16.08
CA ALA A 270 0.43 -28.99 -16.73
C ALA A 270 -0.39 -27.72 -16.91
N MET A 271 -1.69 -27.82 -17.17
CA MET A 271 -2.57 -26.63 -17.24
C MET A 271 -2.71 -25.92 -15.89
N GLN A 272 -2.83 -26.68 -14.80
CA GLN A 272 -2.84 -26.13 -13.44
C GLN A 272 -1.53 -25.39 -13.12
N PHE A 273 -0.39 -26.00 -13.46
CA PHE A 273 0.92 -25.37 -13.29
C PHE A 273 1.04 -24.06 -14.08
N LYS A 274 0.58 -24.04 -15.35
CA LYS A 274 0.55 -22.82 -16.18
C LYS A 274 -0.28 -21.72 -15.55
N ALA A 275 -1.45 -22.05 -14.99
CA ALA A 275 -2.31 -21.08 -14.30
C ALA A 275 -1.66 -20.51 -13.03
N VAL A 276 -0.90 -21.32 -12.29
CA VAL A 276 -0.16 -20.88 -11.10
C VAL A 276 0.98 -19.92 -11.45
N ILE A 277 1.75 -20.21 -12.50
CA ILE A 277 2.90 -19.38 -12.86
C ILE A 277 2.53 -18.14 -13.68
N ALA A 278 1.37 -18.10 -14.33
CA ALA A 278 0.96 -16.97 -15.18
C ALA A 278 1.01 -15.62 -14.45
N PRO A 279 0.43 -15.42 -13.25
CA PRO A 279 0.54 -14.16 -12.52
C PRO A 279 1.99 -13.81 -12.18
N MET A 280 2.83 -14.77 -11.86
CA MET A 280 4.26 -14.55 -11.58
C MET A 280 5.01 -14.08 -12.83
N LEU A 281 4.70 -14.63 -14.00
CA LEU A 281 5.29 -14.23 -15.27
C LEU A 281 4.84 -12.84 -15.72
N ILE A 282 3.56 -12.52 -15.55
CA ILE A 282 3.03 -11.16 -15.82
C ILE A 282 3.78 -10.14 -14.95
N ALA A 283 3.96 -10.46 -13.67
CA ALA A 283 4.71 -9.64 -12.74
C ALA A 283 6.19 -9.49 -13.13
N ALA A 284 6.84 -10.58 -13.52
CA ALA A 284 8.24 -10.59 -13.97
C ALA A 284 8.48 -9.69 -15.19
N VAL A 285 7.58 -9.79 -16.18
CA VAL A 285 7.64 -8.93 -17.37
C VAL A 285 7.32 -7.48 -17.01
N GLY A 286 6.37 -7.26 -16.12
CA GLY A 286 6.06 -5.94 -15.57
C GLY A 286 7.28 -5.24 -14.99
N ILE A 287 8.15 -5.97 -14.28
CA ILE A 287 9.43 -5.47 -13.77
C ILE A 287 10.34 -5.00 -14.92
N ILE A 288 10.57 -5.87 -15.90
CA ILE A 288 11.48 -5.56 -17.04
C ILE A 288 10.99 -4.33 -17.78
N LEU A 289 9.70 -4.25 -18.03
CA LEU A 289 9.08 -3.14 -18.77
C LEU A 289 8.96 -1.86 -17.93
N SER A 290 8.84 -1.98 -16.61
CA SER A 290 8.97 -0.83 -15.70
C SER A 290 10.38 -0.24 -15.74
N ILE A 291 11.42 -1.07 -15.79
CA ILE A 291 12.81 -0.60 -15.95
C ILE A 291 12.96 0.18 -17.26
N ILE A 292 12.41 -0.32 -18.38
CA ILE A 292 12.43 0.39 -19.67
C ILE A 292 11.70 1.74 -19.55
N GLY A 293 10.52 1.75 -18.91
CA GLY A 293 9.77 2.98 -18.67
C GLY A 293 10.52 4.00 -17.82
N ILE A 294 11.22 3.56 -16.77
CA ILE A 294 12.07 4.44 -15.94
C ILE A 294 13.17 5.10 -16.78
N PHE A 295 13.83 4.38 -17.69
CA PHE A 295 14.82 4.95 -18.60
C PHE A 295 14.20 5.86 -19.67
N ALA A 296 12.93 5.68 -20.00
CA ALA A 296 12.22 6.51 -20.97
C ALA A 296 11.85 7.90 -20.42
N VAL A 297 11.79 8.06 -19.07
CA VAL A 297 11.57 9.35 -18.42
C VAL A 297 12.79 10.25 -18.63
N ARG A 298 12.67 11.17 -19.58
CA ARG A 298 13.72 12.14 -19.94
C ARG A 298 13.09 13.49 -20.19
N THR A 299 13.70 14.55 -19.68
CA THR A 299 13.26 15.92 -19.85
C THR A 299 14.41 16.80 -20.33
N LYS A 300 14.08 17.94 -20.96
CA LYS A 300 15.05 18.94 -21.38
C LYS A 300 15.46 19.83 -20.20
N GLU A 301 16.64 20.43 -20.23
CA GLU A 301 17.15 21.27 -19.13
C GLU A 301 16.23 22.44 -18.77
N ASN A 302 15.56 23.04 -19.75
CA ASN A 302 14.61 24.15 -19.56
C ASN A 302 13.14 23.71 -19.57
N ALA A 303 12.83 22.46 -19.16
CA ALA A 303 11.48 21.93 -19.13
C ALA A 303 10.62 22.70 -18.11
N LYS A 304 9.38 23.00 -18.50
CA LYS A 304 8.35 23.55 -17.61
C LYS A 304 7.66 22.41 -16.85
N MET A 305 6.94 22.73 -15.79
CA MET A 305 6.18 21.78 -14.97
C MET A 305 5.34 20.81 -15.83
N LYS A 306 4.62 21.33 -16.82
CA LYS A 306 3.80 20.51 -17.73
C LYS A 306 4.63 19.50 -18.53
N ASP A 307 5.86 19.84 -18.91
CA ASP A 307 6.74 18.94 -19.65
C ASP A 307 7.28 17.83 -18.74
N LEU A 308 7.51 18.16 -17.46
CA LEU A 308 7.93 17.19 -16.43
C LEU A 308 6.82 16.17 -16.17
N LEU A 309 5.59 16.63 -15.93
CA LEU A 309 4.40 15.77 -15.80
C LEU A 309 4.22 14.88 -17.03
N GLY A 310 4.33 15.47 -18.22
CA GLY A 310 4.24 14.75 -19.49
C GLY A 310 5.29 13.64 -19.62
N SER A 311 6.51 13.88 -19.17
CA SER A 311 7.60 12.90 -19.22
C SER A 311 7.36 11.72 -18.25
N LEU A 312 6.90 12.00 -17.02
CA LEU A 312 6.54 10.95 -16.05
C LEU A 312 5.39 10.10 -16.59
N ALA A 313 4.33 10.76 -17.09
CA ALA A 313 3.19 10.08 -17.70
C ALA A 313 3.59 9.25 -18.93
N PHE A 314 4.52 9.75 -19.76
CA PHE A 314 5.02 9.01 -20.91
C PHE A 314 5.70 7.68 -20.49
N GLY A 315 6.58 7.71 -19.48
CA GLY A 315 7.24 6.51 -18.98
C GLY A 315 6.25 5.47 -18.48
N THR A 316 5.26 5.89 -17.70
CA THR A 316 4.22 5.00 -17.14
C THR A 316 3.32 4.43 -18.23
N ASN A 317 2.87 5.26 -19.19
CA ASN A 317 2.02 4.83 -20.29
C ASN A 317 2.77 3.88 -21.25
N LEU A 318 4.04 4.16 -21.53
CA LEU A 318 4.89 3.28 -22.34
C LEU A 318 5.01 1.90 -21.70
N SER A 319 5.31 1.85 -20.40
CA SER A 319 5.35 0.58 -19.64
C SER A 319 4.02 -0.15 -19.74
N SER A 320 2.89 0.51 -19.54
CA SER A 320 1.56 -0.08 -19.59
C SER A 320 1.25 -0.70 -20.96
N VAL A 321 1.54 0.02 -22.05
CA VAL A 321 1.33 -0.49 -23.42
C VAL A 321 2.22 -1.70 -23.70
N LEU A 322 3.50 -1.62 -23.33
CA LEU A 322 4.43 -2.74 -23.51
C LEU A 322 4.02 -3.96 -22.69
N ILE A 323 3.51 -3.77 -21.45
CA ILE A 323 2.99 -4.86 -20.60
C ILE A 323 1.80 -5.54 -21.25
N VAL A 324 0.87 -4.80 -21.86
CA VAL A 324 -0.24 -5.39 -22.60
C VAL A 324 0.28 -6.30 -23.70
N VAL A 325 1.16 -5.80 -24.57
CA VAL A 325 1.72 -6.59 -25.68
C VAL A 325 2.45 -7.83 -25.18
N ALA A 326 3.29 -7.68 -24.15
CA ALA A 326 4.06 -8.76 -23.59
C ALA A 326 3.18 -9.79 -22.87
N THR A 327 2.08 -9.39 -22.24
CA THR A 327 1.12 -10.28 -21.61
C THR A 327 0.46 -11.20 -22.65
N PHE A 328 -0.02 -10.65 -23.76
CA PHE A 328 -0.56 -11.46 -24.85
C PHE A 328 0.47 -12.47 -25.38
N PHE A 329 1.71 -12.03 -25.54
CA PHE A 329 2.79 -12.91 -26.00
C PHE A 329 3.11 -14.05 -25.01
N ILE A 330 3.22 -13.73 -23.70
CA ILE A 330 3.55 -14.73 -22.68
C ILE A 330 2.42 -15.74 -22.49
N LEU A 331 1.17 -15.28 -22.41
CA LEU A 331 0.03 -16.18 -22.24
C LEU A 331 -0.21 -17.04 -23.49
N TRP A 332 0.09 -16.50 -24.68
CA TRP A 332 0.14 -17.30 -25.91
C TRP A 332 1.23 -18.38 -25.86
N LEU A 333 2.42 -18.02 -25.37
CA LEU A 333 3.54 -18.98 -25.25
C LEU A 333 3.24 -20.08 -24.22
N LEU A 334 2.57 -19.75 -23.11
CA LEU A 334 2.10 -20.69 -22.11
C LEU A 334 1.00 -21.62 -22.63
N GLN A 335 0.28 -21.25 -23.69
CA GLN A 335 -0.90 -21.97 -24.16
C GLN A 335 -1.90 -22.25 -23.03
N LEU A 336 -2.16 -21.22 -22.19
CA LEU A 336 -3.15 -21.32 -21.13
C LEU A 336 -4.56 -21.39 -21.73
N GLN A 337 -5.45 -22.15 -21.13
CA GLN A 337 -6.85 -22.20 -21.57
C GLN A 337 -7.45 -20.77 -21.52
N ASN A 338 -8.13 -20.36 -22.58
CA ASN A 338 -8.69 -19.00 -22.71
C ASN A 338 -7.66 -17.86 -22.61
N TRP A 339 -6.41 -18.10 -22.99
CA TRP A 339 -5.32 -17.14 -22.85
C TRP A 339 -5.62 -15.74 -23.43
N VAL A 340 -6.37 -15.64 -24.53
CA VAL A 340 -6.75 -14.35 -25.12
C VAL A 340 -7.64 -13.56 -24.15
N TRP A 341 -8.64 -14.21 -23.59
CA TRP A 341 -9.59 -13.57 -22.67
C TRP A 341 -8.96 -13.25 -21.34
N ILE A 342 -8.06 -14.11 -20.87
CA ILE A 342 -7.25 -13.84 -19.66
C ILE A 342 -6.32 -12.64 -19.90
N SER A 343 -5.71 -12.52 -21.09
CA SER A 343 -4.93 -11.32 -21.46
C SER A 343 -5.80 -10.07 -21.47
N CYS A 344 -7.05 -10.17 -21.95
CA CYS A 344 -7.99 -9.07 -21.89
C CYS A 344 -8.36 -8.69 -20.42
N ALA A 345 -8.41 -9.65 -19.49
CA ALA A 345 -8.61 -9.36 -18.07
C ALA A 345 -7.46 -8.53 -17.48
N VAL A 346 -6.20 -8.76 -17.90
CA VAL A 346 -5.07 -7.89 -17.55
C VAL A 346 -5.28 -6.47 -18.04
N VAL A 347 -5.74 -6.31 -19.29
CA VAL A 347 -6.07 -4.99 -19.85
C VAL A 347 -7.15 -4.28 -19.04
N VAL A 348 -8.19 -5.02 -18.63
CA VAL A 348 -9.25 -4.49 -17.77
C VAL A 348 -8.66 -3.96 -16.45
N GLY A 349 -7.78 -4.72 -15.80
CA GLY A 349 -7.09 -4.28 -14.58
C GLY A 349 -6.30 -2.99 -14.78
N LEU A 350 -5.51 -2.89 -15.84
CA LEU A 350 -4.78 -1.66 -16.19
C LEU A 350 -5.71 -0.47 -16.44
N LEU A 351 -6.82 -0.68 -17.16
CA LEU A 351 -7.81 0.38 -17.43
C LEU A 351 -8.50 0.85 -16.15
N VAL A 352 -8.86 -0.05 -15.26
CA VAL A 352 -9.42 0.29 -13.93
C VAL A 352 -8.44 1.19 -13.17
N GLY A 353 -7.16 0.81 -13.15
CA GLY A 353 -6.12 1.62 -12.52
C GLY A 353 -6.00 3.03 -13.11
N ILE A 354 -6.03 3.15 -14.44
CA ILE A 354 -5.98 4.44 -15.14
C ILE A 354 -7.23 5.28 -14.81
N VAL A 355 -8.43 4.69 -14.83
CA VAL A 355 -9.68 5.42 -14.51
C VAL A 355 -9.66 5.93 -13.08
N ILE A 356 -9.25 5.09 -12.12
CA ILE A 356 -9.14 5.50 -10.70
C ILE A 356 -8.12 6.63 -10.55
N GLY A 357 -6.93 6.49 -11.15
CA GLY A 357 -5.90 7.52 -11.10
C GLY A 357 -6.38 8.87 -11.67
N ARG A 358 -7.05 8.85 -12.84
CA ARG A 358 -7.62 10.07 -13.44
C ARG A 358 -8.75 10.68 -12.63
N SER A 359 -9.60 9.84 -12.03
CA SER A 359 -10.64 10.31 -11.12
C SER A 359 -10.06 11.00 -9.89
N THR A 360 -9.04 10.37 -9.28
CA THR A 360 -8.32 10.95 -8.14
C THR A 360 -7.68 12.29 -8.52
N GLU A 361 -6.96 12.36 -9.63
CA GLU A 361 -6.37 13.59 -10.14
C GLU A 361 -7.43 14.70 -10.31
N TYR A 362 -8.58 14.39 -10.90
CA TYR A 362 -9.66 15.35 -11.11
C TYR A 362 -10.19 15.94 -9.80
N TYR A 363 -10.36 15.12 -8.76
CA TYR A 363 -10.92 15.57 -7.49
C TYR A 363 -9.90 16.18 -6.54
N THR A 364 -8.60 15.86 -6.68
CA THR A 364 -7.56 16.31 -5.75
C THR A 364 -6.64 17.39 -6.29
N SER A 365 -6.45 17.48 -7.61
CA SER A 365 -5.49 18.43 -8.17
C SER A 365 -6.06 19.85 -8.20
N GLN A 366 -5.21 20.82 -7.85
CA GLN A 366 -5.49 22.26 -7.94
C GLN A 366 -5.79 22.77 -9.36
N SER A 367 -5.44 21.99 -10.38
CA SER A 367 -5.73 22.34 -11.77
C SER A 367 -7.21 22.22 -12.14
N TYR A 368 -8.01 21.57 -11.31
CA TYR A 368 -9.42 21.29 -11.58
C TYR A 368 -10.38 22.02 -10.64
N ARG A 369 -11.59 22.24 -11.14
CA ARG A 369 -12.65 22.96 -10.42
C ARG A 369 -12.99 22.45 -9.02
N PRO A 370 -13.03 21.15 -8.73
CA PRO A 370 -13.40 20.68 -7.39
C PRO A 370 -12.50 21.27 -6.30
N THR A 371 -11.18 21.19 -6.46
CA THR A 371 -10.20 21.73 -5.52
C THR A 371 -10.22 23.28 -5.47
N GLN A 372 -10.39 23.94 -6.63
CA GLN A 372 -10.51 25.40 -6.68
C GLN A 372 -11.74 25.91 -5.93
N LYS A 373 -12.90 25.22 -6.05
CA LYS A 373 -14.10 25.55 -5.27
C LYS A 373 -13.91 25.30 -3.79
N LEU A 374 -13.17 24.24 -3.43
CA LEU A 374 -12.82 23.98 -2.04
C LEU A 374 -12.00 25.12 -1.47
N SER A 375 -10.99 25.62 -2.20
CA SER A 375 -10.22 26.82 -1.81
C SER A 375 -11.09 28.05 -1.68
N GLU A 376 -12.05 28.27 -2.58
CA GLU A 376 -12.98 29.38 -2.55
C GLU A 376 -13.87 29.37 -1.29
N SER A 377 -14.23 28.19 -0.78
CA SER A 377 -15.02 28.07 0.46
C SER A 377 -14.33 28.66 1.68
N GLY A 378 -12.99 28.81 1.63
CA GLY A 378 -12.19 29.48 2.67
C GLY A 378 -12.54 30.95 2.88
N LYS A 379 -13.17 31.61 1.91
CA LYS A 379 -13.71 32.99 2.07
C LYS A 379 -14.73 33.08 3.20
N THR A 380 -15.45 32.01 3.49
CA THR A 380 -16.46 31.97 4.55
C THR A 380 -15.87 31.53 5.90
N GLY A 381 -14.74 30.82 5.88
CA GLY A 381 -14.00 30.39 7.07
C GLY A 381 -13.68 28.90 7.10
N PRO A 382 -12.97 28.43 8.15
CA PRO A 382 -12.47 27.06 8.21
C PRO A 382 -13.58 26.00 8.28
N ALA A 383 -14.70 26.29 8.92
CA ALA A 383 -15.82 25.33 9.02
C ALA A 383 -16.36 24.95 7.65
N THR A 384 -16.50 25.92 6.74
CA THR A 384 -16.96 25.67 5.36
C THR A 384 -15.94 24.91 4.53
N VAL A 385 -14.65 25.13 4.75
CA VAL A 385 -13.57 24.34 4.13
C VAL A 385 -13.67 22.88 4.56
N ILE A 386 -13.86 22.60 5.85
CA ILE A 386 -14.02 21.23 6.36
C ILE A 386 -15.26 20.56 5.74
N ILE A 387 -16.42 21.22 5.80
CA ILE A 387 -17.68 20.67 5.25
C ILE A 387 -17.54 20.41 3.75
N SER A 388 -16.98 21.35 3.00
CA SER A 388 -16.82 21.23 1.53
C SER A 388 -15.84 20.10 1.17
N GLY A 389 -14.77 19.89 1.93
CA GLY A 389 -13.82 18.81 1.68
C GLY A 389 -14.40 17.44 2.01
N ILE A 390 -15.18 17.30 3.08
CA ILE A 390 -15.91 16.07 3.38
C ILE A 390 -16.89 15.76 2.22
N GLY A 391 -17.66 16.75 1.79
CA GLY A 391 -18.59 16.57 0.66
C GLY A 391 -17.89 16.19 -0.65
N LEU A 392 -16.76 16.84 -0.97
CA LEU A 392 -15.95 16.53 -2.14
C LEU A 392 -15.41 15.10 -2.07
N GLY A 393 -14.85 14.70 -0.93
CA GLY A 393 -14.35 13.36 -0.71
C GLY A 393 -15.44 12.28 -0.90
N MET A 394 -16.64 12.50 -0.36
CA MET A 394 -17.78 11.59 -0.56
C MET A 394 -18.16 11.46 -2.05
N LEU A 395 -18.24 12.58 -2.78
CA LEU A 395 -18.55 12.58 -4.22
C LEU A 395 -17.47 11.88 -5.04
N SER A 396 -16.22 11.99 -4.63
CA SER A 396 -15.07 11.40 -5.35
C SER A 396 -15.05 9.87 -5.36
N THR A 397 -15.84 9.21 -4.50
CA THR A 397 -15.92 7.75 -4.43
C THR A 397 -16.67 7.13 -5.60
N ALA A 398 -17.56 7.87 -6.26
CA ALA A 398 -18.48 7.34 -7.25
C ALA A 398 -17.76 6.70 -8.45
N ILE A 399 -16.84 7.42 -9.09
CA ILE A 399 -16.15 6.94 -10.29
C ILE A 399 -15.25 5.74 -9.98
N PRO A 400 -14.39 5.76 -8.94
CA PRO A 400 -13.59 4.60 -8.57
C PRO A 400 -14.40 3.35 -8.23
N VAL A 401 -15.49 3.50 -7.50
CA VAL A 401 -16.38 2.37 -7.16
C VAL A 401 -17.01 1.77 -8.43
N ILE A 402 -17.55 2.60 -9.33
CA ILE A 402 -18.10 2.13 -10.60
C ILE A 402 -17.02 1.44 -11.45
N ALA A 403 -15.82 2.01 -11.51
CA ALA A 403 -14.72 1.44 -12.27
C ALA A 403 -14.32 0.04 -11.73
N VAL A 404 -14.26 -0.13 -10.41
CA VAL A 404 -13.98 -1.44 -9.79
C VAL A 404 -15.12 -2.42 -10.06
N VAL A 405 -16.39 -2.02 -9.93
CA VAL A 405 -17.55 -2.88 -10.22
C VAL A 405 -17.53 -3.36 -11.67
N VAL A 406 -17.30 -2.46 -12.61
CA VAL A 406 -17.17 -2.81 -14.04
C VAL A 406 -15.96 -3.72 -14.25
N GLY A 407 -14.83 -3.43 -13.60
CA GLY A 407 -13.62 -4.23 -13.66
C GLY A 407 -13.81 -5.66 -13.16
N ILE A 408 -14.49 -5.83 -12.03
CA ILE A 408 -14.84 -7.15 -11.47
C ILE A 408 -15.68 -7.95 -12.45
N ILE A 409 -16.79 -7.38 -12.94
CA ILE A 409 -17.72 -8.08 -13.83
C ILE A 409 -17.04 -8.41 -15.17
N ALA A 410 -16.33 -7.45 -15.75
CA ALA A 410 -15.66 -7.64 -17.02
C ALA A 410 -14.53 -8.70 -16.95
N SER A 411 -13.66 -8.63 -15.95
CA SER A 411 -12.57 -9.60 -15.79
C SER A 411 -13.09 -11.00 -15.48
N TYR A 412 -14.15 -11.09 -14.67
CA TYR A 412 -14.84 -12.37 -14.39
C TYR A 412 -15.38 -13.00 -15.66
N LEU A 413 -16.20 -12.28 -16.43
CA LEU A 413 -16.83 -12.77 -17.64
C LEU A 413 -15.82 -13.14 -18.74
N LEU A 414 -14.77 -12.32 -18.89
CA LEU A 414 -13.73 -12.59 -19.86
C LEU A 414 -13.03 -13.95 -19.55
N ALA A 415 -12.57 -14.15 -18.34
CA ALA A 415 -11.87 -15.37 -17.95
C ALA A 415 -12.77 -16.61 -17.95
N ALA A 416 -14.03 -16.43 -17.54
CA ALA A 416 -15.07 -17.48 -17.56
C ALA A 416 -15.68 -17.75 -18.95
N ALA A 417 -15.19 -17.09 -20.01
CA ALA A 417 -15.70 -17.20 -21.38
C ALA A 417 -17.21 -16.91 -21.49
N GLY A 418 -17.71 -15.96 -20.71
CA GLY A 418 -19.12 -15.53 -20.69
C GLY A 418 -20.03 -16.38 -19.79
N ASP A 419 -19.52 -17.40 -19.15
CA ASP A 419 -20.31 -18.29 -18.29
C ASP A 419 -20.18 -17.91 -16.81
N PHE A 420 -21.23 -17.32 -16.21
CA PHE A 420 -21.26 -17.00 -14.77
C PHE A 420 -21.20 -18.24 -13.86
N ALA A 421 -21.53 -19.43 -14.37
CA ALA A 421 -21.46 -20.65 -13.57
C ALA A 421 -20.02 -21.15 -13.38
N ASN A 422 -19.07 -20.71 -14.23
CA ASN A 422 -17.65 -21.05 -14.11
C ASN A 422 -16.95 -20.12 -13.09
N ILE A 423 -17.31 -20.26 -11.81
CA ILE A 423 -16.85 -19.41 -10.72
C ILE A 423 -15.33 -19.45 -10.57
N GLY A 424 -14.71 -20.64 -10.66
CA GLY A 424 -13.26 -20.79 -10.50
C GLY A 424 -12.47 -19.93 -11.50
N MET A 425 -12.81 -20.03 -12.78
CA MET A 425 -12.17 -19.20 -13.81
C MET A 425 -12.52 -17.72 -13.70
N GLY A 426 -13.77 -17.40 -13.31
CA GLY A 426 -14.19 -16.03 -13.10
C GLY A 426 -13.39 -15.33 -11.98
N LEU A 427 -13.24 -15.97 -10.84
CA LEU A 427 -12.44 -15.48 -9.72
C LEU A 427 -10.94 -15.38 -10.07
N TYR A 428 -10.43 -16.36 -10.81
CA TYR A 428 -9.07 -16.29 -11.35
C TYR A 428 -8.89 -15.07 -12.25
N GLY A 429 -9.87 -14.75 -13.10
CA GLY A 429 -9.86 -13.56 -13.95
C GLY A 429 -9.80 -12.25 -13.14
N ILE A 430 -10.51 -12.14 -12.02
CA ILE A 430 -10.42 -10.98 -11.12
C ILE A 430 -9.01 -10.86 -10.51
N GLY A 431 -8.43 -11.98 -10.06
CA GLY A 431 -7.05 -12.03 -9.58
C GLY A 431 -6.05 -11.58 -10.65
N ILE A 432 -6.18 -12.09 -11.87
CA ILE A 432 -5.34 -11.68 -13.01
C ILE A 432 -5.48 -10.18 -13.32
N ALA A 433 -6.67 -9.60 -13.21
CA ALA A 433 -6.87 -8.16 -13.37
C ALA A 433 -6.14 -7.37 -12.26
N ALA A 434 -6.16 -7.85 -11.02
CA ALA A 434 -5.40 -7.25 -9.91
C ALA A 434 -3.88 -7.29 -10.17
N VAL A 435 -3.36 -8.43 -10.63
CA VAL A 435 -1.94 -8.57 -11.02
C VAL A 435 -1.60 -7.67 -12.21
N GLY A 436 -2.50 -7.59 -13.18
CA GLY A 436 -2.37 -6.69 -14.33
C GLY A 436 -2.25 -5.23 -13.91
N MET A 437 -3.12 -4.80 -13.02
CA MET A 437 -3.04 -3.44 -12.44
C MET A 437 -1.69 -3.20 -11.75
N LEU A 438 -1.22 -4.14 -10.93
CA LEU A 438 0.04 -4.04 -10.19
C LEU A 438 1.30 -4.33 -11.02
N SER A 439 1.17 -4.78 -12.27
CA SER A 439 2.31 -5.07 -13.14
C SER A 439 3.17 -3.84 -13.46
N THR A 440 2.60 -2.63 -13.38
CA THR A 440 3.29 -1.36 -13.53
C THR A 440 3.93 -0.85 -12.24
N LEU A 441 3.83 -1.57 -11.12
CA LEU A 441 4.18 -1.07 -9.80
C LEU A 441 5.62 -0.56 -9.72
N GLY A 442 6.57 -1.16 -10.42
CA GLY A 442 7.96 -0.74 -10.41
C GLY A 442 8.16 0.73 -10.82
N ILE A 443 7.47 1.18 -11.86
CA ILE A 443 7.51 2.59 -12.30
C ILE A 443 6.49 3.46 -11.56
N THR A 444 5.31 2.93 -11.24
CA THR A 444 4.28 3.69 -10.52
C THR A 444 4.77 4.08 -9.13
N LEU A 445 5.42 3.16 -8.43
CA LEU A 445 6.00 3.45 -7.12
C LEU A 445 7.21 4.42 -7.22
N ALA A 446 7.93 4.42 -8.34
CA ALA A 446 8.98 5.40 -8.58
C ALA A 446 8.42 6.83 -8.66
N THR A 447 7.24 7.00 -9.25
CA THR A 447 6.54 8.29 -9.32
C THR A 447 5.86 8.67 -8.00
N ASP A 448 5.48 7.70 -7.19
CA ASP A 448 4.83 7.92 -5.89
C ASP A 448 5.87 8.28 -4.82
N ALA A 449 6.94 7.50 -4.69
CA ALA A 449 8.05 7.76 -3.77
C ALA A 449 8.83 9.05 -4.06
N TYR A 450 8.68 9.62 -5.26
CA TYR A 450 9.25 10.90 -5.64
C TYR A 450 8.70 12.06 -4.79
N GLY A 451 7.41 12.05 -4.42
CA GLY A 451 6.74 13.14 -3.68
C GLY A 451 7.44 13.46 -2.35
N PRO A 452 7.50 12.53 -1.39
CA PRO A 452 8.17 12.77 -0.11
C PRO A 452 9.66 13.13 -0.24
N LEU A 453 10.32 12.67 -1.31
CA LEU A 453 11.71 13.06 -1.59
C LEU A 453 11.84 14.53 -2.01
N ALA A 454 10.89 15.02 -2.81
CA ALA A 454 10.85 16.40 -3.25
C ALA A 454 10.50 17.36 -2.09
N ASP A 455 9.55 16.97 -1.26
CA ASP A 455 9.14 17.69 -0.06
C ASP A 455 10.32 17.87 0.91
N ASN A 456 10.97 16.78 1.30
CA ASN A 456 12.20 16.83 2.11
C ASN A 456 13.35 17.60 1.47
N ALA A 457 13.42 17.67 0.14
CA ALA A 457 14.40 18.52 -0.54
C ALA A 457 14.04 20.01 -0.38
N GLY A 458 12.74 20.35 -0.35
CA GLY A 458 12.24 21.69 -0.02
C GLY A 458 12.60 22.10 1.39
N GLY A 459 12.33 21.23 2.36
CA GLY A 459 12.70 21.44 3.77
C GLY A 459 14.22 21.65 3.95
N ASN A 460 15.05 20.82 3.30
CA ASN A 460 16.49 20.99 3.34
C ASN A 460 16.95 22.31 2.70
N ALA A 461 16.32 22.74 1.59
CA ALA A 461 16.65 23.98 0.90
C ALA A 461 16.32 25.20 1.77
N GLU A 462 15.15 25.21 2.42
CA GLU A 462 14.70 26.30 3.33
C GLU A 462 15.60 26.38 4.56
N MET A 463 15.74 25.28 5.29
CA MET A 463 16.57 25.22 6.50
C MET A 463 18.05 25.54 6.24
N SER A 464 18.52 25.35 5.02
CA SER A 464 19.91 25.67 4.62
C SER A 464 20.09 27.07 4.06
N GLY A 465 19.01 27.84 3.91
CA GLY A 465 19.05 29.20 3.39
C GLY A 465 19.55 29.29 1.95
N LEU A 466 19.14 28.37 1.06
CA LEU A 466 19.62 28.34 -0.34
C LEU A 466 19.04 29.45 -1.23
N GLY A 467 18.08 30.22 -0.71
CA GLY A 467 17.48 31.37 -1.39
C GLY A 467 16.20 31.02 -2.15
N GLU A 468 15.42 32.07 -2.43
CA GLU A 468 14.04 31.97 -2.95
C GLU A 468 13.95 31.26 -4.31
N GLU A 469 14.94 31.39 -5.17
CA GLU A 469 14.93 30.75 -6.50
C GLU A 469 15.03 29.23 -6.38
N VAL A 470 15.88 28.73 -5.47
CA VAL A 470 16.01 27.29 -5.21
C VAL A 470 14.75 26.76 -4.56
N ARG A 471 14.19 27.51 -3.58
CA ARG A 471 12.93 27.16 -2.92
C ARG A 471 11.79 27.05 -3.94
N LYS A 472 11.63 28.00 -4.86
CA LYS A 472 10.63 27.92 -5.92
C LYS A 472 10.78 26.66 -6.81
N ARG A 473 12.00 26.22 -7.06
CA ARG A 473 12.25 24.99 -7.82
C ARG A 473 11.89 23.74 -7.01
N THR A 474 12.24 23.69 -5.72
CA THR A 474 11.86 22.57 -4.87
C THR A 474 10.36 22.51 -4.59
N ASP A 475 9.69 23.67 -4.40
CA ASP A 475 8.24 23.74 -4.28
C ASP A 475 7.53 23.26 -5.56
N ALA A 476 8.11 23.57 -6.74
CA ALA A 476 7.60 23.05 -8.00
C ALA A 476 7.77 21.53 -8.11
N LEU A 477 8.87 20.97 -7.60
CA LEU A 477 9.06 19.50 -7.53
C LEU A 477 8.09 18.87 -6.54
N ASP A 478 7.84 19.49 -5.39
CA ASP A 478 6.90 19.01 -4.39
C ASP A 478 5.45 19.02 -4.92
N SER A 479 5.00 20.11 -5.54
CA SER A 479 3.67 20.18 -6.17
C SER A 479 3.45 19.11 -7.25
N LEU A 480 4.50 18.77 -8.01
CA LEU A 480 4.48 17.64 -8.93
C LEU A 480 4.33 16.31 -8.16
N GLY A 481 5.08 16.14 -7.07
CA GLY A 481 5.06 14.98 -6.20
C GLY A 481 3.70 14.73 -5.58
N ASN A 482 3.03 15.74 -5.08
CA ASN A 482 1.69 15.62 -4.47
C ASN A 482 0.63 15.14 -5.47
N THR A 483 0.71 15.61 -6.73
CA THR A 483 -0.20 15.15 -7.78
C THR A 483 0.05 13.67 -8.12
N THR A 484 1.30 13.24 -8.22
CA THR A 484 1.64 11.84 -8.51
C THR A 484 1.33 10.92 -7.33
N ALA A 485 1.61 11.34 -6.10
CA ALA A 485 1.32 10.58 -4.88
C ALA A 485 -0.19 10.36 -4.66
N ALA A 486 -1.04 11.37 -4.93
CA ALA A 486 -2.48 11.20 -4.86
C ALA A 486 -2.98 10.13 -5.84
N THR A 487 -2.44 10.14 -7.06
CA THR A 487 -2.76 9.13 -8.10
C THR A 487 -2.29 7.74 -7.67
N GLY A 488 -1.08 7.60 -7.10
CA GLY A 488 -0.52 6.36 -6.58
C GLY A 488 -1.35 5.76 -5.44
N LYS A 489 -1.82 6.59 -4.51
CA LYS A 489 -2.73 6.17 -3.42
C LYS A 489 -4.05 5.62 -3.97
N GLY A 490 -4.67 6.30 -4.93
CA GLY A 490 -5.88 5.81 -5.60
C GLY A 490 -5.68 4.46 -6.28
N PHE A 491 -4.56 4.29 -6.98
CA PHE A 491 -4.14 3.04 -7.61
C PHE A 491 -3.97 1.90 -6.57
N ALA A 492 -3.28 2.17 -5.46
CA ALA A 492 -3.08 1.19 -4.38
C ALA A 492 -4.41 0.73 -3.77
N ILE A 493 -5.33 1.66 -3.50
CA ILE A 493 -6.66 1.36 -2.95
C ILE A 493 -7.50 0.53 -3.95
N GLY A 494 -7.48 0.88 -5.23
CA GLY A 494 -8.19 0.14 -6.28
C GLY A 494 -7.67 -1.30 -6.45
N SER A 495 -6.34 -1.49 -6.41
CA SER A 495 -5.74 -2.81 -6.48
C SER A 495 -6.11 -3.68 -5.28
N ALA A 496 -6.26 -3.08 -4.09
CA ALA A 496 -6.68 -3.78 -2.88
C ALA A 496 -8.12 -4.32 -2.98
N ALA A 497 -9.02 -3.61 -3.66
CA ALA A 497 -10.39 -4.08 -3.85
C ALA A 497 -10.43 -5.36 -4.68
N LEU A 498 -9.70 -5.41 -5.80
CA LEU A 498 -9.59 -6.61 -6.64
C LEU A 498 -8.86 -7.75 -5.91
N THR A 499 -7.76 -7.45 -5.24
CA THR A 499 -6.99 -8.42 -4.45
C THR A 499 -7.82 -8.98 -3.29
N GLY A 500 -8.59 -8.13 -2.60
CA GLY A 500 -9.45 -8.53 -1.49
C GLY A 500 -10.47 -9.60 -1.89
N LEU A 501 -11.07 -9.49 -3.08
CA LEU A 501 -11.94 -10.53 -3.63
C LEU A 501 -11.18 -11.83 -3.95
N ALA A 502 -9.98 -11.74 -4.50
CA ALA A 502 -9.15 -12.91 -4.74
C ALA A 502 -8.76 -13.61 -3.44
N LEU A 503 -8.43 -12.86 -2.39
CA LEU A 503 -8.12 -13.40 -1.06
C LEU A 503 -9.35 -14.05 -0.39
N LEU A 504 -10.54 -13.45 -0.54
CA LEU A 504 -11.78 -14.02 -0.02
C LEU A 504 -12.06 -15.39 -0.66
N ALA A 505 -11.83 -15.51 -1.96
CA ALA A 505 -11.95 -16.79 -2.66
C ALA A 505 -10.87 -17.79 -2.22
N SER A 506 -9.63 -17.32 -1.98
CA SER A 506 -8.54 -18.17 -1.46
C SER A 506 -8.81 -18.68 -0.04
N TYR A 507 -9.60 -17.96 0.76
CA TYR A 507 -10.04 -18.43 2.08
C TYR A 507 -10.87 -19.72 1.97
N ILE A 508 -11.76 -19.84 0.97
CA ILE A 508 -12.54 -21.06 0.74
C ILE A 508 -11.62 -22.24 0.38
N GLU A 509 -10.57 -22.01 -0.39
CA GLU A 509 -9.60 -23.08 -0.72
C GLU A 509 -8.80 -23.53 0.51
N GLU A 510 -8.45 -22.62 1.42
CA GLU A 510 -7.80 -23.00 2.68
C GLU A 510 -8.75 -23.77 3.61
N ILE A 511 -10.07 -23.49 3.58
CA ILE A 511 -11.08 -24.30 4.28
C ILE A 511 -11.05 -25.74 3.73
N ARG A 512 -11.03 -25.95 2.42
CA ARG A 512 -10.88 -27.28 1.78
C ARG A 512 -9.68 -28.02 2.36
N ILE A 513 -8.54 -27.37 2.38
CA ILE A 513 -7.27 -27.94 2.88
C ILE A 513 -7.35 -28.20 4.37
N GLY A 514 -7.94 -27.31 5.13
CA GLY A 514 -8.16 -27.43 6.57
C GLY A 514 -9.03 -28.65 6.91
N LEU A 515 -10.16 -28.83 6.21
CA LEU A 515 -11.03 -30.01 6.36
C LEU A 515 -10.29 -31.31 6.07
N THR A 516 -9.56 -31.35 4.96
CA THR A 516 -8.76 -32.51 4.58
C THR A 516 -7.69 -32.84 5.63
N ARG A 517 -7.02 -31.84 6.18
CA ARG A 517 -6.01 -32.01 7.24
C ARG A 517 -6.59 -32.53 8.54
N LEU A 518 -7.83 -32.16 8.87
CA LEU A 518 -8.57 -32.66 10.03
C LEU A 518 -9.17 -34.05 9.83
N GLY A 519 -9.01 -34.64 8.63
CA GLY A 519 -9.56 -35.94 8.30
C GLY A 519 -11.03 -35.93 7.86
N ASN A 520 -11.64 -34.75 7.71
CA ASN A 520 -12.99 -34.59 7.18
C ASN A 520 -12.94 -34.67 5.66
N MET A 521 -13.20 -35.85 5.12
CA MET A 521 -13.09 -36.11 3.69
C MET A 521 -14.37 -35.87 2.90
N ASP A 522 -15.52 -35.73 3.58
CA ASP A 522 -16.82 -35.62 2.97
C ASP A 522 -17.64 -34.46 3.55
N LEU A 523 -18.33 -33.73 2.68
CA LEU A 523 -19.35 -32.73 3.04
C LEU A 523 -20.72 -33.44 3.01
N THR A 524 -21.35 -33.57 4.15
CA THR A 524 -22.70 -34.14 4.26
C THR A 524 -23.72 -33.02 4.40
N PHE A 525 -24.59 -32.87 3.39
CA PHE A 525 -25.63 -31.84 3.34
C PHE A 525 -26.87 -32.24 4.11
N SER A 526 -27.71 -31.26 4.44
CA SER A 526 -28.97 -31.48 5.18
C SER A 526 -29.99 -32.39 4.46
N ASP A 527 -29.90 -32.49 3.13
CA ASP A 527 -30.70 -33.39 2.31
C ASP A 527 -30.19 -34.85 2.29
N GLY A 528 -29.10 -35.14 3.01
CA GLY A 528 -28.45 -36.45 3.05
C GLY A 528 -27.47 -36.73 1.92
N ASN A 529 -27.30 -35.81 0.97
CA ASN A 529 -26.29 -35.94 -0.07
C ASN A 529 -24.90 -35.75 0.54
N THR A 530 -23.91 -36.49 -0.02
CA THR A 530 -22.53 -36.42 0.42
C THR A 530 -21.63 -36.18 -0.77
N ILE A 531 -20.78 -35.16 -0.68
CA ILE A 531 -19.78 -34.81 -1.71
C ILE A 531 -18.41 -34.88 -1.06
N SER A 532 -17.47 -35.55 -1.72
CA SER A 532 -16.08 -35.56 -1.25
C SER A 532 -15.49 -34.13 -1.25
N VAL A 533 -14.81 -33.75 -0.16
CA VAL A 533 -14.14 -32.45 -0.03
C VAL A 533 -13.17 -32.17 -1.19
N ALA A 534 -12.49 -33.21 -1.68
CA ALA A 534 -11.59 -33.10 -2.82
C ALA A 534 -12.31 -32.73 -4.13
N ASN A 535 -13.56 -33.14 -4.30
CA ASN A 535 -14.36 -32.91 -5.50
C ASN A 535 -15.38 -31.76 -5.35
N ALA A 536 -15.55 -31.22 -4.14
CA ALA A 536 -16.48 -30.15 -3.88
C ALA A 536 -16.10 -28.87 -4.67
N THR A 537 -17.10 -28.24 -5.27
CA THR A 537 -16.93 -26.96 -5.95
C THR A 537 -17.02 -25.81 -4.96
N PHE A 538 -16.68 -24.59 -5.40
CA PHE A 538 -16.87 -23.38 -4.63
C PHE A 538 -18.33 -23.22 -4.16
N ILE A 539 -19.29 -23.52 -5.05
CA ILE A 539 -20.74 -23.47 -4.73
C ILE A 539 -21.08 -24.47 -3.63
N ASP A 540 -20.50 -25.68 -3.65
CA ASP A 540 -20.79 -26.70 -2.65
C ASP A 540 -20.35 -26.23 -1.28
N PHE A 541 -19.19 -25.56 -1.13
CA PHE A 541 -18.77 -24.97 0.13
C PHE A 541 -19.70 -23.86 0.59
N MET A 542 -20.13 -22.96 -0.35
CA MET A 542 -21.07 -21.89 -0.02
C MET A 542 -22.42 -22.45 0.48
N ASN A 543 -22.91 -23.53 -0.16
CA ASN A 543 -24.15 -24.20 0.25
C ASN A 543 -23.97 -24.95 1.56
N TYR A 544 -22.87 -25.67 1.75
CA TYR A 544 -22.58 -26.43 2.96
C TYR A 544 -22.54 -25.54 4.22
N TYR A 545 -21.90 -24.38 4.11
CA TYR A 545 -21.81 -23.40 5.20
C TYR A 545 -22.98 -22.40 5.20
N GLU A 546 -23.99 -22.60 4.35
CA GLU A 546 -25.16 -21.73 4.25
C GLU A 546 -24.79 -20.24 4.10
N VAL A 547 -23.81 -19.95 3.27
CA VAL A 547 -23.31 -18.58 3.04
C VAL A 547 -24.31 -17.81 2.16
N ASN A 548 -25.32 -17.28 2.80
CA ASN A 548 -26.30 -16.42 2.15
C ASN A 548 -26.69 -15.25 3.10
N LEU A 549 -27.26 -14.20 2.54
CA LEU A 549 -27.59 -12.97 3.29
C LEU A 549 -28.69 -13.16 4.36
N MET A 550 -29.47 -14.23 4.30
CA MET A 550 -30.49 -14.55 5.31
C MET A 550 -29.89 -15.29 6.51
N ASN A 551 -28.66 -15.81 6.39
CA ASN A 551 -27.97 -16.42 7.51
C ASN A 551 -27.50 -15.36 8.52
N PRO A 552 -27.98 -15.38 9.79
CA PRO A 552 -27.62 -14.38 10.78
C PRO A 552 -26.13 -14.30 11.05
N LYS A 553 -25.37 -15.40 10.91
CA LYS A 553 -23.92 -15.41 11.10
C LYS A 553 -23.21 -14.58 10.01
N VAL A 554 -23.63 -14.73 8.74
CA VAL A 554 -23.10 -13.94 7.63
C VAL A 554 -23.43 -12.46 7.82
N LEU A 555 -24.70 -12.15 8.13
CA LEU A 555 -25.13 -10.78 8.33
C LEU A 555 -24.44 -10.11 9.52
N SER A 556 -24.28 -10.82 10.64
CA SER A 556 -23.52 -10.33 11.80
C SER A 556 -22.06 -10.08 11.45
N GLY A 557 -21.44 -11.01 10.72
CA GLY A 557 -20.09 -10.82 10.18
C GLY A 557 -19.96 -9.57 9.32
N MET A 558 -20.92 -9.34 8.40
CA MET A 558 -20.91 -8.14 7.54
C MET A 558 -20.98 -6.84 8.34
N PHE A 559 -21.82 -6.76 9.36
CA PHE A 559 -21.88 -5.59 10.24
C PHE A 559 -20.59 -5.39 11.01
N LEU A 560 -20.00 -6.47 11.54
CA LEU A 560 -18.69 -6.40 12.20
C LEU A 560 -17.58 -5.93 11.26
N GLY A 561 -17.54 -6.44 10.03
CA GLY A 561 -16.55 -6.03 9.03
C GLY A 561 -16.69 -4.56 8.64
N SER A 562 -17.92 -4.11 8.39
CA SER A 562 -18.20 -2.70 8.12
C SER A 562 -17.83 -1.80 9.29
N MET A 563 -18.19 -2.20 10.51
CA MET A 563 -17.79 -1.49 11.73
C MET A 563 -16.28 -1.42 11.87
N MET A 564 -15.54 -2.48 11.55
CA MET A 564 -14.08 -2.52 11.67
C MET A 564 -13.39 -1.41 10.89
N ALA A 565 -13.85 -1.09 9.68
CA ALA A 565 -13.29 -0.02 8.89
C ALA A 565 -13.42 1.35 9.60
N PHE A 566 -14.59 1.66 10.14
CA PHE A 566 -14.85 2.90 10.87
C PHE A 566 -14.15 2.94 12.24
N LEU A 567 -14.20 1.83 12.98
CA LEU A 567 -13.53 1.73 14.28
C LEU A 567 -12.02 1.95 14.14
N PHE A 568 -11.41 1.31 13.16
CA PHE A 568 -9.99 1.46 12.86
C PHE A 568 -9.62 2.91 12.52
N CYS A 569 -10.40 3.58 11.65
CA CYS A 569 -10.20 4.99 11.33
C CYS A 569 -10.36 5.88 12.56
N GLY A 570 -11.38 5.66 13.36
CA GLY A 570 -11.59 6.42 14.59
C GLY A 570 -10.42 6.28 15.58
N LEU A 571 -9.89 5.07 15.72
CA LEU A 571 -8.72 4.80 16.57
C LEU A 571 -7.46 5.48 16.05
N THR A 572 -7.18 5.38 14.75
CA THR A 572 -5.97 5.98 14.14
C THR A 572 -6.04 7.51 14.14
N MET A 573 -7.20 8.10 13.83
CA MET A 573 -7.39 9.56 13.91
C MET A 573 -7.21 10.10 15.33
N ASN A 574 -7.83 9.44 16.32
CA ASN A 574 -7.65 9.83 17.73
C ASN A 574 -6.20 9.64 18.19
N ALA A 575 -5.51 8.63 17.67
CA ALA A 575 -4.09 8.42 17.96
C ALA A 575 -3.22 9.56 17.42
N VAL A 576 -3.47 10.00 16.19
CA VAL A 576 -2.79 11.19 15.62
C VAL A 576 -3.08 12.43 16.47
N GLY A 577 -4.35 12.67 16.83
CA GLY A 577 -4.74 13.82 17.65
C GLY A 577 -4.03 13.87 19.00
N ARG A 578 -3.90 12.70 19.69
CA ARG A 578 -3.16 12.63 20.97
C ARG A 578 -1.65 12.87 20.79
N ALA A 579 -1.06 12.25 19.78
CA ALA A 579 0.36 12.43 19.51
C ALA A 579 0.70 13.88 19.09
N ALA A 580 -0.16 14.48 18.24
CA ALA A 580 -0.06 15.86 17.82
C ALA A 580 -0.19 16.84 19.01
N GLY A 581 -1.10 16.59 19.96
CA GLY A 581 -1.24 17.40 21.17
C GLY A 581 0.06 17.51 21.95
N HIS A 582 0.78 16.40 22.14
CA HIS A 582 2.08 16.40 22.81
C HIS A 582 3.14 17.20 22.04
N MET A 583 3.11 17.14 20.71
CA MET A 583 4.04 17.92 19.86
C MET A 583 3.74 19.41 19.93
N VAL A 584 2.48 19.79 19.82
CA VAL A 584 2.02 21.19 19.96
C VAL A 584 2.48 21.78 21.29
N ASP A 585 2.28 21.05 22.39
CA ASP A 585 2.72 21.50 23.73
C ASP A 585 4.24 21.68 23.80
N GLU A 586 5.01 20.81 23.19
CA GLU A 586 6.48 20.91 23.16
C GLU A 586 6.96 22.09 22.32
N VAL A 587 6.40 22.31 21.12
CA VAL A 587 6.78 23.44 20.27
C VAL A 587 6.46 24.77 20.99
N ARG A 588 5.27 24.87 21.62
CA ARG A 588 4.88 26.02 22.42
C ARG A 588 5.81 26.25 23.64
N ARG A 589 6.22 25.13 24.29
CA ARG A 589 7.19 25.20 25.40
C ARG A 589 8.52 25.79 24.95
N GLN A 590 9.05 25.29 23.81
CA GLN A 590 10.35 25.75 23.29
C GLN A 590 10.28 27.23 22.88
N PHE A 591 9.23 27.68 22.21
CA PHE A 591 9.05 29.11 21.86
C PHE A 591 8.97 30.00 23.07
N ARG A 592 8.41 29.54 24.20
CA ARG A 592 8.29 30.32 25.45
C ARG A 592 9.57 30.29 26.26
N GLU A 593 10.27 29.15 26.37
CA GLU A 593 11.36 28.94 27.31
C GLU A 593 12.74 29.19 26.70
N ILE A 594 12.95 28.91 25.41
CA ILE A 594 14.23 29.15 24.73
C ILE A 594 14.23 30.57 24.17
N LYS A 595 14.83 31.51 24.93
CA LYS A 595 14.95 32.88 24.49
C LYS A 595 15.83 32.99 23.25
N GLY A 596 15.37 33.75 22.25
CA GLY A 596 16.10 33.95 21.00
C GLY A 596 15.78 32.97 19.90
N ILE A 597 14.89 31.97 20.14
CA ILE A 597 14.51 30.99 19.10
C ILE A 597 13.77 31.68 17.94
N LEU A 598 12.80 32.55 18.24
CA LEU A 598 12.02 33.28 17.22
C LEU A 598 12.83 34.35 16.49
N THR A 599 13.92 34.84 17.08
CA THR A 599 14.85 35.80 16.46
C THR A 599 15.97 35.13 15.70
N GLY A 600 16.09 33.79 15.79
CA GLY A 600 17.15 33.01 15.15
C GLY A 600 18.50 33.05 15.88
N GLU A 601 18.55 33.59 17.11
CA GLU A 601 19.77 33.66 17.93
C GLU A 601 20.05 32.35 18.69
N ALA A 602 19.01 31.50 18.88
CA ALA A 602 19.12 30.20 19.55
C ALA A 602 18.60 29.10 18.64
N GLU A 603 19.29 27.95 18.65
CA GLU A 603 18.83 26.74 17.92
C GLU A 603 17.71 26.03 18.71
N PRO A 604 16.66 25.50 18.02
CA PRO A 604 15.66 24.64 18.64
C PRO A 604 16.21 23.29 19.08
N ASP A 605 15.54 22.67 20.06
CA ASP A 605 15.79 21.27 20.43
C ASP A 605 15.00 20.33 19.52
N TYR A 606 15.53 20.08 18.32
CA TYR A 606 14.93 19.18 17.33
C TYR A 606 14.87 17.72 17.80
N GLU A 607 15.88 17.27 18.58
CA GLU A 607 15.95 15.86 19.04
C GLU A 607 14.78 15.53 19.96
N ARG A 608 14.34 16.50 20.77
CA ARG A 608 13.19 16.34 21.66
C ARG A 608 11.88 16.13 20.90
N CYS A 609 11.66 16.86 19.82
CA CYS A 609 10.49 16.69 18.96
C CYS A 609 10.48 15.31 18.27
N VAL A 610 11.62 14.87 17.74
CA VAL A 610 11.77 13.52 17.18
C VAL A 610 11.48 12.43 18.22
N GLU A 611 11.94 12.60 19.45
CA GLU A 611 11.68 11.67 20.56
C GLU A 611 10.19 11.58 20.90
N ILE A 612 9.50 12.70 20.97
CA ILE A 612 8.05 12.79 21.30
C ILE A 612 7.24 12.10 20.22
N SER A 613 7.44 12.44 18.93
CA SER A 613 6.76 11.76 17.82
C SER A 613 7.02 10.26 17.80
N THR A 614 8.28 9.83 18.05
CA THR A 614 8.64 8.41 18.11
C THR A 614 7.87 7.69 19.21
N LYS A 615 7.87 8.21 20.44
CA LYS A 615 7.17 7.59 21.56
C LYS A 615 5.65 7.59 21.38
N GLY A 616 5.10 8.69 20.87
CA GLY A 616 3.69 8.81 20.55
C GLY A 616 3.25 7.76 19.55
N ALA A 617 3.93 7.67 18.40
CA ALA A 617 3.63 6.71 17.36
C ALA A 617 3.71 5.25 17.85
N GLN A 618 4.75 4.91 18.61
CA GLN A 618 4.95 3.56 19.13
C GLN A 618 3.85 3.12 20.09
N ARG A 619 3.39 4.00 20.96
CA ARG A 619 2.31 3.72 21.90
C ARG A 619 0.96 3.58 21.19
N GLU A 620 0.69 4.48 20.27
CA GLU A 620 -0.62 4.62 19.66
C GLU A 620 -0.88 3.62 18.51
N MET A 621 0.17 3.10 17.84
CA MET A 621 0.00 2.15 16.74
C MET A 621 -0.44 0.74 17.18
N VAL A 622 -0.24 0.37 18.45
CA VAL A 622 -0.42 -1.02 18.92
C VAL A 622 -1.90 -1.42 18.88
N VAL A 623 -2.79 -0.61 19.44
CA VAL A 623 -4.21 -0.97 19.57
C VAL A 623 -4.89 -1.11 18.19
N PRO A 624 -4.80 -0.16 17.25
CA PRO A 624 -5.40 -0.32 15.93
C PRO A 624 -4.87 -1.55 15.18
N SER A 625 -3.57 -1.82 15.28
CA SER A 625 -2.95 -2.95 14.58
C SER A 625 -3.36 -4.31 15.16
N LEU A 626 -3.46 -4.43 16.48
CA LEU A 626 -3.90 -5.68 17.12
C LEU A 626 -5.37 -5.99 16.86
N ILE A 627 -6.25 -4.98 16.85
CA ILE A 627 -7.67 -5.18 16.54
C ILE A 627 -7.85 -5.77 15.14
N ALA A 628 -7.07 -5.33 14.16
CA ALA A 628 -7.10 -5.87 12.80
C ALA A 628 -6.78 -7.38 12.75
N ILE A 629 -5.92 -7.87 13.63
CA ILE A 629 -5.55 -9.29 13.73
C ILE A 629 -6.60 -10.05 14.56
N ILE A 630 -7.06 -9.49 15.66
CA ILE A 630 -7.97 -10.18 16.60
C ILE A 630 -9.38 -10.35 16.02
N ALA A 631 -9.87 -9.37 15.24
CA ALA A 631 -11.25 -9.38 14.76
C ALA A 631 -11.60 -10.61 13.87
N PRO A 632 -10.79 -11.02 12.87
CA PRO A 632 -11.07 -12.22 12.09
C PRO A 632 -11.00 -13.49 12.93
N ILE A 633 -10.05 -13.58 13.88
CA ILE A 633 -9.89 -14.72 14.78
C ILE A 633 -11.13 -14.86 15.67
N PHE A 634 -11.53 -13.78 16.32
CA PHE A 634 -12.73 -13.75 17.17
C PHE A 634 -13.98 -14.13 16.38
N THR A 635 -14.18 -13.54 15.21
CA THR A 635 -15.34 -13.82 14.35
C THR A 635 -15.37 -15.29 13.91
N GLY A 636 -14.21 -15.87 13.56
CA GLY A 636 -14.09 -17.27 13.19
C GLY A 636 -14.42 -18.22 14.32
N LEU A 637 -13.93 -17.95 15.53
CA LEU A 637 -14.20 -18.77 16.70
C LEU A 637 -15.66 -18.67 17.18
N VAL A 638 -16.31 -17.53 16.99
CA VAL A 638 -17.69 -17.31 17.43
C VAL A 638 -18.71 -17.74 16.39
N PHE A 639 -18.56 -17.25 15.15
CA PHE A 639 -19.57 -17.43 14.08
C PHE A 639 -19.15 -18.42 12.98
N GLY A 640 -17.96 -19.02 13.10
CA GLY A 640 -17.45 -19.96 12.12
C GLY A 640 -17.17 -19.34 10.74
N VAL A 641 -17.09 -20.22 9.73
CA VAL A 641 -16.81 -19.85 8.33
C VAL A 641 -17.80 -18.81 7.78
N PRO A 642 -19.12 -18.94 7.96
CA PRO A 642 -20.07 -17.95 7.46
C PRO A 642 -19.84 -16.55 8.01
N GLY A 643 -19.54 -16.46 9.32
CA GLY A 643 -19.25 -15.19 9.97
C GLY A 643 -17.99 -14.52 9.44
N VAL A 644 -16.93 -15.28 9.19
CA VAL A 644 -15.68 -14.76 8.62
C VAL A 644 -15.91 -14.24 7.21
N LEU A 645 -16.63 -14.99 6.36
CA LEU A 645 -16.97 -14.52 5.01
C LEU A 645 -17.77 -13.22 5.05
N GLY A 646 -18.74 -13.12 5.98
CA GLY A 646 -19.46 -11.87 6.21
C GLY A 646 -18.52 -10.73 6.62
N LEU A 647 -17.62 -10.96 7.58
CA LEU A 647 -16.63 -9.98 8.05
C LEU A 647 -15.77 -9.46 6.89
N LEU A 648 -15.26 -10.34 6.05
CA LEU A 648 -14.40 -9.97 4.93
C LEU A 648 -15.16 -9.17 3.87
N ILE A 649 -16.40 -9.54 3.55
CA ILE A 649 -17.24 -8.80 2.61
C ILE A 649 -17.57 -7.41 3.14
N GLY A 650 -18.00 -7.30 4.41
CA GLY A 650 -18.30 -6.03 5.05
C GLY A 650 -17.09 -5.12 5.17
N GLY A 651 -15.95 -5.68 5.57
CA GLY A 651 -14.68 -4.97 5.67
C GLY A 651 -14.16 -4.48 4.32
N LEU A 652 -14.24 -5.32 3.29
CA LEU A 652 -13.83 -4.97 1.93
C LEU A 652 -14.69 -3.83 1.35
N SER A 653 -16.00 -3.98 1.39
CA SER A 653 -16.92 -3.00 0.78
C SER A 653 -16.87 -1.63 1.47
N SER A 654 -16.98 -1.61 2.80
CA SER A 654 -16.95 -0.35 3.56
C SER A 654 -15.54 0.25 3.60
N GLY A 655 -14.51 -0.57 3.80
CA GLY A 655 -13.14 -0.11 3.87
C GLY A 655 -12.63 0.48 2.56
N PHE A 656 -12.96 -0.13 1.43
CA PHE A 656 -12.61 0.40 0.11
C PHE A 656 -13.20 1.80 -0.15
N VAL A 657 -14.50 1.95 0.06
CA VAL A 657 -15.19 3.24 -0.15
C VAL A 657 -14.66 4.30 0.81
N LEU A 658 -14.47 3.94 2.09
CA LEU A 658 -13.95 4.83 3.11
C LEU A 658 -12.49 5.26 2.82
N ALA A 659 -11.66 4.34 2.33
CA ALA A 659 -10.27 4.65 1.97
C ALA A 659 -10.18 5.68 0.83
N ILE A 660 -11.00 5.52 -0.23
CA ILE A 660 -11.05 6.50 -1.33
C ILE A 660 -11.55 7.85 -0.81
N PHE A 661 -12.62 7.84 -0.03
CA PHE A 661 -13.15 9.06 0.58
C PHE A 661 -12.07 9.81 1.34
N MET A 662 -11.37 9.14 2.24
CA MET A 662 -10.36 9.76 3.10
C MET A 662 -9.15 10.24 2.29
N ALA A 663 -8.61 9.42 1.40
CA ALA A 663 -7.45 9.78 0.59
C ALA A 663 -7.74 10.99 -0.32
N ASN A 664 -8.90 11.02 -0.96
CA ASN A 664 -9.27 12.11 -1.86
C ASN A 664 -9.65 13.40 -1.13
N ALA A 665 -10.38 13.30 0.01
CA ALA A 665 -10.68 14.47 0.83
C ALA A 665 -9.41 15.14 1.34
N GLY A 666 -8.51 14.34 1.92
CA GLY A 666 -7.23 14.84 2.43
C GLY A 666 -6.34 15.46 1.35
N GLY A 667 -6.21 14.78 0.20
CA GLY A 667 -5.46 15.33 -0.94
C GLY A 667 -6.06 16.60 -1.53
N ALA A 668 -7.39 16.73 -1.51
CA ALA A 668 -8.06 17.93 -1.99
C ALA A 668 -7.84 19.13 -1.03
N TRP A 669 -7.86 18.92 0.30
CA TRP A 669 -7.58 19.99 1.26
C TRP A 669 -6.13 20.49 1.14
N ASP A 670 -5.15 19.61 1.02
CA ASP A 670 -3.75 19.98 0.84
C ASP A 670 -3.55 20.82 -0.43
N ASN A 671 -4.05 20.32 -1.57
CA ASN A 671 -3.95 21.07 -2.82
C ASN A 671 -4.81 22.34 -2.85
N ALA A 672 -5.87 22.44 -2.04
CA ALA A 672 -6.62 23.68 -1.85
C ALA A 672 -5.79 24.75 -1.11
N LYS A 673 -5.00 24.34 -0.10
CA LYS A 673 -4.02 25.21 0.57
C LYS A 673 -2.98 25.71 -0.42
N LYS A 674 -2.35 24.80 -1.18
CA LYS A 674 -1.33 25.14 -2.18
C LYS A 674 -1.86 26.08 -3.27
N TYR A 675 -3.10 25.89 -3.72
CA TYR A 675 -3.75 26.79 -4.68
C TYR A 675 -3.86 28.23 -4.16
N VAL A 676 -4.15 28.40 -2.86
CA VAL A 676 -4.15 29.73 -2.23
C VAL A 676 -2.73 30.28 -2.12
N GLU A 677 -1.76 29.47 -1.76
CA GLU A 677 -0.35 29.86 -1.63
C GLU A 677 0.29 30.34 -2.92
N GLU A 678 -0.19 29.88 -4.08
CA GLU A 678 0.20 30.38 -5.40
C GLU A 678 -0.27 31.82 -5.70
N GLY A 679 -0.95 32.47 -4.78
CA GLY A 679 -1.42 33.85 -4.90
C GLY A 679 -2.93 34.00 -5.15
N ASN A 680 -3.68 32.89 -5.23
CA ASN A 680 -5.13 32.94 -5.39
C ASN A 680 -5.79 33.35 -4.06
N PHE A 681 -6.93 34.05 -4.12
CA PHE A 681 -7.74 34.48 -2.97
C PHE A 681 -6.97 35.23 -1.87
N GLY A 682 -5.90 35.93 -2.22
CA GLY A 682 -5.11 36.75 -1.30
C GLY A 682 -3.74 36.16 -0.93
N GLY A 683 -3.43 34.94 -1.33
CA GLY A 683 -2.11 34.33 -1.15
C GLY A 683 -1.77 33.93 0.28
N LYS A 684 -0.49 33.63 0.51
CA LYS A 684 0.05 33.26 1.84
C LYS A 684 -0.25 34.34 2.89
N GLY A 685 -0.69 33.92 4.07
CA GLY A 685 -1.00 34.79 5.20
C GLY A 685 -2.41 35.41 5.19
N SER A 686 -3.20 35.26 4.11
CA SER A 686 -4.60 35.68 4.05
C SER A 686 -5.51 34.87 4.98
N GLU A 687 -6.70 35.40 5.29
CA GLU A 687 -7.69 34.66 6.09
C GLU A 687 -8.15 33.38 5.36
N VAL A 688 -8.21 33.40 4.02
CA VAL A 688 -8.49 32.21 3.20
C VAL A 688 -7.37 31.19 3.35
N HIS A 689 -6.10 31.62 3.34
CA HIS A 689 -4.96 30.74 3.59
C HIS A 689 -5.05 30.06 4.96
N LYS A 690 -5.30 30.83 6.02
CA LYS A 690 -5.47 30.25 7.38
C LYS A 690 -6.61 29.24 7.44
N ALA A 691 -7.73 29.52 6.76
CA ALA A 691 -8.86 28.61 6.71
C ALA A 691 -8.52 27.30 5.95
N THR A 692 -7.76 27.40 4.86
CA THR A 692 -7.31 26.21 4.10
C THR A 692 -6.24 25.42 4.82
N VAL A 693 -5.34 26.06 5.58
CA VAL A 693 -4.38 25.37 6.49
C VAL A 693 -5.11 24.53 7.53
N VAL A 694 -6.18 25.06 8.15
CA VAL A 694 -7.01 24.26 9.08
C VAL A 694 -7.65 23.07 8.38
N GLY A 695 -8.12 23.23 7.13
CA GLY A 695 -8.66 22.14 6.34
C GLY A 695 -7.61 21.05 6.05
N ASP A 696 -6.40 21.45 5.68
CA ASP A 696 -5.27 20.56 5.43
C ASP A 696 -4.88 19.79 6.71
N THR A 697 -4.74 20.47 7.83
CA THR A 697 -4.47 19.84 9.14
C THR A 697 -5.51 18.77 9.52
N VAL A 698 -6.79 18.96 9.17
CA VAL A 698 -7.84 17.94 9.33
C VAL A 698 -7.68 16.82 8.31
N GLY A 699 -7.26 17.15 7.09
CA GLY A 699 -7.09 16.23 5.98
C GLY A 699 -5.87 15.31 6.09
N ASP A 700 -4.83 15.75 6.79
CA ASP A 700 -3.58 15.02 6.94
C ASP A 700 -3.74 13.61 7.54
N PRO A 701 -4.42 13.42 8.68
CA PRO A 701 -4.70 12.07 9.17
C PRO A 701 -5.53 11.22 8.19
N PHE A 702 -6.38 11.86 7.38
CA PHE A 702 -7.19 11.17 6.35
C PHE A 702 -6.31 10.59 5.25
N LYS A 703 -5.44 11.42 4.64
CA LYS A 703 -4.68 11.05 3.43
C LYS A 703 -3.44 10.21 3.72
N ASP A 704 -2.82 10.37 4.89
CA ASP A 704 -1.48 9.82 5.17
C ASP A 704 -1.45 8.77 6.28
N THR A 705 -2.50 8.68 7.13
CA THR A 705 -2.59 7.68 8.20
C THR A 705 -3.75 6.71 7.98
N SER A 706 -4.98 7.17 8.15
CA SER A 706 -6.17 6.31 8.19
C SER A 706 -6.53 5.75 6.82
N GLY A 707 -6.59 6.60 5.79
CA GLY A 707 -6.97 6.19 4.43
C GLY A 707 -6.09 5.07 3.85
N PRO A 708 -4.77 5.27 3.75
CA PRO A 708 -3.86 4.23 3.26
C PRO A 708 -3.82 2.98 4.14
N SER A 709 -3.99 3.13 5.46
CA SER A 709 -3.98 1.98 6.37
C SER A 709 -5.21 1.08 6.24
N LEU A 710 -6.35 1.60 5.76
CA LEU A 710 -7.53 0.80 5.42
C LEU A 710 -7.27 -0.21 4.31
N ASN A 711 -6.46 0.16 3.33
CA ASN A 711 -6.00 -0.73 2.27
C ASN A 711 -5.32 -1.98 2.85
N ILE A 712 -4.44 -1.79 3.83
CA ILE A 712 -3.75 -2.88 4.51
C ILE A 712 -4.71 -3.64 5.44
N LEU A 713 -5.59 -2.94 6.16
CA LEU A 713 -6.58 -3.55 7.05
C LEU A 713 -7.42 -4.61 6.32
N ILE A 714 -7.97 -4.28 5.15
CA ILE A 714 -8.80 -5.18 4.33
C ILE A 714 -8.03 -6.46 4.01
N LYS A 715 -6.80 -6.33 3.53
CA LYS A 715 -5.96 -7.46 3.13
C LYS A 715 -5.48 -8.26 4.34
N LEU A 716 -5.06 -7.59 5.43
CA LEU A 716 -4.62 -8.25 6.65
C LEU A 716 -5.74 -9.09 7.27
N MET A 717 -6.97 -8.57 7.35
CA MET A 717 -8.10 -9.36 7.84
C MET A 717 -8.32 -10.63 7.02
N SER A 718 -8.21 -10.53 5.69
CA SER A 718 -8.31 -11.69 4.79
C SER A 718 -7.16 -12.68 4.99
N MET A 719 -5.92 -12.20 5.09
CA MET A 719 -4.75 -13.05 5.33
C MET A 719 -4.80 -13.74 6.68
N VAL A 720 -5.25 -13.04 7.74
CA VAL A 720 -5.46 -13.63 9.07
C VAL A 720 -6.53 -14.71 8.98
N ALA A 721 -7.65 -14.46 8.31
CA ALA A 721 -8.71 -15.43 8.11
C ALA A 721 -8.19 -16.70 7.41
N ILE A 722 -7.41 -16.55 6.33
CA ILE A 722 -6.78 -17.66 5.60
C ILE A 722 -5.87 -18.46 6.52
N VAL A 723 -4.98 -17.82 7.26
CA VAL A 723 -4.06 -18.49 8.18
C VAL A 723 -4.81 -19.21 9.32
N MET A 724 -5.93 -18.65 9.76
CA MET A 724 -6.74 -19.21 10.86
C MET A 724 -7.86 -20.14 10.39
N ALA A 725 -7.98 -20.43 9.09
CA ALA A 725 -9.07 -21.23 8.53
C ALA A 725 -9.15 -22.63 9.16
N GLY A 726 -8.01 -23.31 9.35
CA GLY A 726 -7.95 -24.61 10.01
C GLY A 726 -8.49 -24.58 11.45
N LEU A 727 -8.18 -23.52 12.19
CA LEU A 727 -8.71 -23.31 13.54
C LEU A 727 -10.23 -23.05 13.52
N THR A 728 -10.70 -22.22 12.58
CA THR A 728 -12.12 -21.88 12.42
C THR A 728 -12.96 -23.12 12.08
N VAL A 729 -12.42 -24.00 11.23
CA VAL A 729 -13.08 -25.27 10.87
C VAL A 729 -13.08 -26.27 12.02
N ALA A 730 -12.00 -26.31 12.81
CA ALA A 730 -11.87 -27.22 13.94
C ALA A 730 -12.75 -26.82 15.12
N TRP A 731 -12.86 -25.53 15.39
CA TRP A 731 -13.58 -25.00 16.55
C TRP A 731 -14.34 -23.73 16.20
N SER A 732 -15.67 -23.81 16.28
CA SER A 732 -16.54 -22.65 16.26
C SER A 732 -17.62 -22.83 17.32
N LEU A 733 -18.03 -21.72 17.95
CA LEU A 733 -19.03 -21.75 19.02
C LEU A 733 -20.44 -22.00 18.45
N PHE A 734 -20.75 -21.46 17.28
CA PHE A 734 -22.03 -21.56 16.60
C PHE A 734 -21.92 -22.21 15.21
#